data_61cc6ea27d7fca397c37877400901cc1
#
_entry.id   61cc6ea27d7fca397c37877400901cc1
#
_cell.length_a   1.000
_cell.length_b   1.000
_cell.length_c   1.000
_cell.angle_alpha   90.00
_cell.angle_beta   90.00
_cell.angle_gamma   90.00
#
_symmetry.space_group_name_H-M   'P 1'
#
loop_
_entity.id
_entity.type
_entity.pdbx_description
1 polymer ?
#
loop_
_entity_poly.entity_id
_entity_poly.type
_entity_poly.pdbx_seq_one_letter_code
_entity_poly.pdbx_strand_id
1 'polypeptide(L)'
;LAAAFPRDARVHALLGGALLAGDDALAAIAALRAAIALAPAEGAYHSNLGVALRRTGRAAEAEAAYRAAIAAAPDHADAHFNLANLLGAERRFDDAFAAYDRALALAPRHVTAWYNRANLHRAARDAPAALRCYLALLDLAPDHADGLNNMGSLLIELDRPAEALAACRRATQAAPGNLKAWLNLGQAAEMAGALDEAQAALARATALDPDDAHARAHLLFLEAYMADWRGRDTFAALPIAMAAADRVIEPFVALPFEDDPARQLARARVYAQSSFARTAPPLVPAAPRADARIRIGYVSADFYDHATLNLMAGLLREHDRSRFEVRAYNYGPGEGSAARAAILPHLDAFVDVRALDDAAAVARIRDDALDIAIDLKGYTKGARAPLFVDRIAPVQIGWLGYPGSLGSDALDYIIGDAVVIPPGAERDYSEQVIRLPGSYQANDDRRAIADAAHTSRATFGLPDEALVLCCFNHPYKIGPREFDLWTRLLHAVPDAVLWLLRPNRWAEANLRREAAARGIDPGRLVFADMVPHAEHLARHVHADLFLDTFAVNAHTTASDAFWGGVPVLTLAGRQFAARVGASLVTAIGLPELVAQSEAEYEAIALALANDRAALAALRARLAANRLVMPLFDTARHARAIEAAYATAHRRRLDGSPPAAFDVAG
;
A
#
# COMPACT_ATOMS: atom_id res chain seq x y z
N LEU A 1 29.05 -52.17 3.65
CA LEU A 1 29.98 -51.83 4.75
C LEU A 1 29.31 -52.05 6.12
N ALA A 2 28.11 -51.51 6.40
CA ALA A 2 27.46 -51.65 7.71
C ALA A 2 27.15 -53.12 8.07
N ALA A 3 26.79 -53.95 7.11
CA ALA A 3 26.60 -55.36 7.32
C ALA A 3 27.93 -56.12 7.58
N ALA A 4 29.04 -55.64 7.03
CA ALA A 4 30.39 -56.21 7.23
C ALA A 4 31.05 -55.75 8.54
N PHE A 5 30.68 -54.57 9.04
CA PHE A 5 31.23 -53.96 10.26
C PHE A 5 30.13 -53.49 11.22
N PRO A 6 29.29 -54.41 11.77
CA PRO A 6 28.08 -54.04 12.51
C PRO A 6 28.36 -53.39 13.88
N ARG A 7 29.61 -53.46 14.38
CA ARG A 7 30.05 -52.85 15.66
C ARG A 7 30.94 -51.62 15.50
N ASP A 8 31.06 -51.10 14.28
CA ASP A 8 31.83 -49.88 14.04
C ASP A 8 30.88 -48.68 13.93
N ALA A 9 30.89 -47.81 14.95
CA ALA A 9 30.06 -46.60 15.03
C ALA A 9 30.27 -45.67 13.83
N ARG A 10 31.53 -45.56 13.32
CA ARG A 10 31.86 -44.67 12.19
C ARG A 10 31.19 -45.14 10.92
N VAL A 11 31.14 -46.47 10.69
CA VAL A 11 30.50 -47.05 9.50
C VAL A 11 28.99 -46.73 9.51
N HIS A 12 28.34 -46.86 10.66
CA HIS A 12 26.91 -46.50 10.79
C HIS A 12 26.70 -44.99 10.64
N ALA A 13 27.59 -44.16 11.15
CA ALA A 13 27.52 -42.72 10.99
C ALA A 13 27.72 -42.28 9.53
N LEU A 14 28.70 -42.88 8.83
CA LEU A 14 28.92 -42.64 7.39
C LEU A 14 27.73 -43.09 6.56
N LEU A 15 27.11 -44.24 6.88
CA LEU A 15 25.87 -44.68 6.22
C LEU A 15 24.75 -43.68 6.46
N GLY A 16 24.58 -43.20 7.70
CA GLY A 16 23.57 -42.16 8.04
C GLY A 16 23.80 -40.89 7.26
N GLY A 17 25.05 -40.39 7.17
CA GLY A 17 25.40 -39.23 6.36
C GLY A 17 25.14 -39.41 4.87
N ALA A 18 25.48 -40.58 4.31
CA ALA A 18 25.21 -40.92 2.89
C ALA A 18 23.72 -40.99 2.59
N LEU A 19 22.91 -41.55 3.50
CA LEU A 19 21.46 -41.62 3.38
C LEU A 19 20.83 -40.20 3.47
N LEU A 20 21.34 -39.31 4.32
CA LEU A 20 20.94 -37.92 4.36
C LEU A 20 21.27 -37.20 3.05
N ALA A 21 22.42 -37.42 2.47
CA ALA A 21 22.80 -36.89 1.17
C ALA A 21 21.94 -37.43 0.02
N GLY A 22 21.48 -38.68 0.14
CA GLY A 22 20.54 -39.35 -0.79
C GLY A 22 19.07 -39.09 -0.52
N ASP A 23 18.75 -38.17 0.41
CA ASP A 23 17.40 -37.76 0.81
C ASP A 23 16.54 -38.87 1.48
N ASP A 24 17.16 -39.94 1.96
CA ASP A 24 16.50 -40.97 2.77
C ASP A 24 16.68 -40.74 4.26
N ALA A 25 15.96 -39.74 4.76
CA ALA A 25 16.04 -39.30 6.15
C ALA A 25 15.53 -40.39 7.14
N LEU A 26 14.58 -41.23 6.74
CA LEU A 26 14.08 -42.31 7.60
C LEU A 26 15.12 -43.42 7.81
N ALA A 27 15.78 -43.87 6.79
CA ALA A 27 16.87 -44.83 6.90
C ALA A 27 18.08 -44.22 7.65
N ALA A 28 18.36 -42.95 7.43
CA ALA A 28 19.41 -42.22 8.14
C ALA A 28 19.21 -42.22 9.66
N ILE A 29 17.96 -42.03 10.15
CA ILE A 29 17.64 -42.09 11.59
C ILE A 29 18.04 -43.44 12.20
N ALA A 30 17.74 -44.56 11.52
CA ALA A 30 18.08 -45.89 12.02
C ALA A 30 19.60 -46.10 12.09
N ALA A 31 20.33 -45.70 11.04
CA ALA A 31 21.79 -45.83 10.98
C ALA A 31 22.48 -44.94 12.06
N LEU A 32 22.02 -43.70 12.22
CA LEU A 32 22.57 -42.76 13.20
C LEU A 32 22.28 -43.18 14.65
N ARG A 33 21.11 -43.74 14.93
CA ARG A 33 20.80 -44.34 16.25
C ARG A 33 21.73 -45.55 16.55
N ALA A 34 22.04 -46.37 15.55
CA ALA A 34 23.00 -47.44 15.73
C ALA A 34 24.41 -46.89 16.01
N ALA A 35 24.84 -45.84 15.32
CA ALA A 35 26.12 -45.18 15.58
C ALA A 35 26.19 -44.63 17.03
N ILE A 36 25.15 -43.96 17.48
CA ILE A 36 25.05 -43.36 18.82
C ILE A 36 25.04 -44.48 19.90
N ALA A 37 24.36 -45.60 19.67
CA ALA A 37 24.37 -46.71 20.59
C ALA A 37 25.77 -47.30 20.82
N LEU A 38 26.64 -47.23 19.80
CA LEU A 38 28.03 -47.69 19.86
C LEU A 38 29.00 -46.61 20.39
N ALA A 39 28.72 -45.36 20.16
CA ALA A 39 29.57 -44.22 20.61
C ALA A 39 28.69 -43.01 21.03
N PRO A 40 28.09 -43.05 22.22
CA PRO A 40 27.13 -42.06 22.67
C PRO A 40 27.75 -40.67 22.96
N ALA A 41 29.05 -40.55 23.13
CA ALA A 41 29.77 -39.30 23.39
C ALA A 41 30.12 -38.50 22.11
N GLU A 42 29.85 -39.07 20.93
CA GLU A 42 30.20 -38.41 19.66
C GLU A 42 29.13 -37.40 19.23
N GLY A 43 29.35 -36.13 19.51
CA GLY A 43 28.41 -35.03 19.27
C GLY A 43 27.96 -34.94 17.81
N ALA A 44 28.85 -35.23 16.86
CA ALA A 44 28.50 -35.19 15.43
C ALA A 44 27.40 -36.19 15.02
N TYR A 45 27.33 -37.37 15.69
CA TYR A 45 26.30 -38.35 15.40
C TYR A 45 24.92 -37.88 15.85
N HIS A 46 24.86 -37.26 17.04
CA HIS A 46 23.65 -36.61 17.58
C HIS A 46 23.20 -35.44 16.70
N SER A 47 24.15 -34.61 16.24
CA SER A 47 23.84 -33.48 15.35
C SER A 47 23.23 -33.97 14.04
N ASN A 48 23.83 -34.98 13.39
CA ASN A 48 23.30 -35.59 12.15
C ASN A 48 21.93 -36.25 12.37
N LEU A 49 21.72 -36.90 13.51
CA LEU A 49 20.40 -37.43 13.89
C LEU A 49 19.36 -36.34 13.99
N GLY A 50 19.73 -35.20 14.60
CA GLY A 50 18.84 -34.02 14.65
C GLY A 50 18.45 -33.51 13.26
N VAL A 51 19.41 -33.47 12.30
CA VAL A 51 19.12 -33.11 10.90
C VAL A 51 18.14 -34.07 10.26
N ALA A 52 18.33 -35.40 10.43
CA ALA A 52 17.42 -36.42 9.89
C ALA A 52 16.00 -36.30 10.48
N LEU A 53 15.92 -36.11 11.80
CA LEU A 53 14.65 -35.93 12.51
C LEU A 53 13.91 -34.67 12.07
N ARG A 54 14.62 -33.54 11.91
CA ARG A 54 14.04 -32.30 11.38
C ARG A 54 13.47 -32.48 9.98
N ARG A 55 14.19 -33.16 9.08
CA ARG A 55 13.71 -33.44 7.71
C ARG A 55 12.44 -34.30 7.69
N THR A 56 12.24 -35.14 8.72
CA THR A 56 11.02 -35.97 8.87
C THR A 56 9.92 -35.31 9.70
N GLY A 57 10.03 -34.02 10.02
CA GLY A 57 9.02 -33.26 10.78
C GLY A 57 8.99 -33.57 12.29
N ARG A 58 9.98 -34.30 12.82
CA ARG A 58 10.06 -34.73 14.24
C ARG A 58 10.80 -33.68 15.07
N ALA A 59 10.25 -32.47 15.16
CA ALA A 59 10.92 -31.28 15.71
C ALA A 59 11.38 -31.46 17.17
N ALA A 60 10.55 -31.99 18.07
CA ALA A 60 10.92 -32.19 19.46
C ALA A 60 12.07 -33.19 19.65
N GLU A 61 12.11 -34.25 18.84
CA GLU A 61 13.22 -35.23 18.86
C GLU A 61 14.49 -34.64 18.23
N ALA A 62 14.35 -33.81 17.21
CA ALA A 62 15.46 -33.08 16.62
C ALA A 62 16.10 -32.12 17.64
N GLU A 63 15.28 -31.37 18.38
CA GLU A 63 15.76 -30.48 19.46
C GLU A 63 16.54 -31.27 20.52
N ALA A 64 15.98 -32.41 20.98
CA ALA A 64 16.65 -33.26 21.94
C ALA A 64 18.01 -33.80 21.41
N ALA A 65 18.04 -34.19 20.13
CA ALA A 65 19.27 -34.67 19.49
C ALA A 65 20.33 -33.55 19.37
N TYR A 66 19.95 -32.31 18.99
CA TYR A 66 20.89 -31.19 18.94
C TYR A 66 21.42 -30.82 20.34
N ARG A 67 20.57 -30.83 21.37
CA ARG A 67 21.01 -30.61 22.76
C ARG A 67 21.94 -31.72 23.25
N ALA A 68 21.69 -32.97 22.87
CA ALA A 68 22.60 -34.07 23.16
C ALA A 68 23.95 -33.90 22.44
N ALA A 69 23.95 -33.43 21.20
CA ALA A 69 25.15 -33.09 20.45
C ALA A 69 25.99 -32.02 21.17
N ILE A 70 25.33 -30.94 21.65
CA ILE A 70 25.95 -29.84 22.39
C ILE A 70 26.48 -30.32 23.77
N ALA A 71 25.73 -31.18 24.44
CA ALA A 71 26.17 -31.75 25.73
C ALA A 71 27.41 -32.64 25.55
N ALA A 72 27.49 -33.40 24.46
CA ALA A 72 28.64 -34.23 24.13
C ALA A 72 29.86 -33.44 23.61
N ALA A 73 29.61 -32.37 22.86
CA ALA A 73 30.63 -31.49 22.29
C ALA A 73 30.15 -30.03 22.35
N PRO A 74 30.41 -29.28 23.46
CA PRO A 74 29.96 -27.90 23.65
C PRO A 74 30.51 -26.89 22.65
N ASP A 75 31.58 -27.24 21.95
CA ASP A 75 32.25 -26.45 20.91
C ASP A 75 31.82 -26.86 19.46
N HIS A 76 30.79 -27.66 19.34
CA HIS A 76 30.27 -28.07 18.03
C HIS A 76 29.39 -26.96 17.42
N ALA A 77 29.99 -26.06 16.64
CA ALA A 77 29.32 -24.88 16.06
C ALA A 77 28.07 -25.24 15.25
N ASP A 78 28.13 -26.33 14.42
CA ASP A 78 27.00 -26.74 13.59
C ASP A 78 25.82 -27.26 14.42
N ALA A 79 26.04 -27.85 15.61
CA ALA A 79 24.95 -28.27 16.47
C ALA A 79 24.20 -27.05 17.05
N HIS A 80 24.91 -26.00 17.47
CA HIS A 80 24.32 -24.74 17.88
C HIS A 80 23.58 -24.06 16.73
N PHE A 81 24.17 -24.01 15.52
CA PHE A 81 23.55 -23.47 14.32
C PHE A 81 22.24 -24.21 13.94
N ASN A 82 22.28 -25.54 13.95
CA ASN A 82 21.09 -26.35 13.63
C ASN A 82 19.98 -26.22 14.67
N LEU A 83 20.34 -26.12 15.96
CA LEU A 83 19.39 -25.84 17.03
C LEU A 83 18.78 -24.45 16.86
N ALA A 84 19.57 -23.44 16.53
CA ALA A 84 19.08 -22.09 16.28
C ALA A 84 18.07 -22.04 15.12
N ASN A 85 18.36 -22.75 14.01
CA ASN A 85 17.43 -22.84 12.88
C ASN A 85 16.10 -23.49 13.28
N LEU A 86 16.12 -24.54 14.10
CA LEU A 86 14.93 -25.24 14.56
C LEU A 86 14.09 -24.33 15.47
N LEU A 87 14.72 -23.71 16.47
CA LEU A 87 14.06 -22.80 17.42
C LEU A 87 13.48 -21.58 16.70
N GLY A 88 14.19 -21.04 15.72
CA GLY A 88 13.74 -19.95 14.88
C GLY A 88 12.49 -20.29 14.07
N ALA A 89 12.42 -21.49 13.50
CA ALA A 89 11.23 -21.99 12.80
C ALA A 89 10.03 -22.15 13.73
N GLU A 90 10.27 -22.48 15.02
CA GLU A 90 9.24 -22.53 16.08
C GLU A 90 8.91 -21.16 16.68
N ARG A 91 9.49 -20.05 16.14
CA ARG A 91 9.35 -18.68 16.63
C ARG A 91 9.81 -18.46 18.09
N ARG A 92 10.66 -19.30 18.59
CA ARG A 92 11.34 -19.18 19.91
C ARG A 92 12.59 -18.31 19.72
N PHE A 93 12.35 -17.02 19.50
CA PHE A 93 13.37 -16.10 19.01
C PHE A 93 14.56 -15.95 19.97
N ASP A 94 14.31 -15.76 21.27
CA ASP A 94 15.37 -15.54 22.26
C ASP A 94 16.31 -16.75 22.35
N ASP A 95 15.75 -17.95 22.43
CA ASP A 95 16.52 -19.20 22.46
C ASP A 95 17.32 -19.39 21.17
N ALA A 96 16.71 -19.04 20.02
CA ALA A 96 17.35 -19.15 18.71
C ALA A 96 18.53 -18.16 18.60
N PHE A 97 18.36 -16.91 19.04
CA PHE A 97 19.46 -15.92 19.05
C PHE A 97 20.60 -16.36 19.93
N ALA A 98 20.34 -16.87 21.14
CA ALA A 98 21.38 -17.39 22.04
C ALA A 98 22.14 -18.55 21.38
N ALA A 99 21.46 -19.44 20.66
CA ALA A 99 22.11 -20.55 19.94
C ALA A 99 22.95 -20.05 18.75
N TYR A 100 22.47 -19.03 17.97
CA TYR A 100 23.26 -18.40 16.92
C TYR A 100 24.48 -17.68 17.48
N ASP A 101 24.35 -16.96 18.61
CA ASP A 101 25.47 -16.27 19.26
C ASP A 101 26.57 -17.27 19.63
N ARG A 102 26.19 -18.43 20.14
CA ARG A 102 27.17 -19.48 20.45
C ARG A 102 27.79 -20.10 19.19
N ALA A 103 26.99 -20.37 18.16
CA ALA A 103 27.51 -20.88 16.88
C ALA A 103 28.52 -19.92 16.24
N LEU A 104 28.20 -18.62 16.22
CA LEU A 104 29.07 -17.58 15.65
C LEU A 104 30.29 -17.24 16.54
N ALA A 105 30.19 -17.41 17.87
CA ALA A 105 31.35 -17.31 18.75
C ALA A 105 32.36 -18.44 18.47
N LEU A 106 31.89 -19.64 18.13
CA LEU A 106 32.72 -20.80 17.79
C LEU A 106 33.22 -20.73 16.33
N ALA A 107 32.40 -20.24 15.43
CA ALA A 107 32.69 -20.14 14.00
C ALA A 107 32.32 -18.76 13.44
N PRO A 108 33.13 -17.69 13.70
CA PRO A 108 32.81 -16.31 13.31
C PRO A 108 32.66 -16.12 11.79
N ARG A 109 33.27 -16.96 10.98
CA ARG A 109 33.19 -16.93 9.50
C ARG A 109 32.09 -17.80 8.90
N HIS A 110 31.14 -18.26 9.71
CA HIS A 110 30.03 -19.10 9.24
C HIS A 110 28.99 -18.25 8.49
N VAL A 111 29.18 -18.10 7.18
CA VAL A 111 28.36 -17.25 6.27
C VAL A 111 26.88 -17.54 6.40
N THR A 112 26.46 -18.82 6.34
CA THR A 112 25.05 -19.21 6.44
C THR A 112 24.44 -18.87 7.81
N ALA A 113 25.21 -18.92 8.89
CA ALA A 113 24.71 -18.55 10.22
C ALA A 113 24.42 -17.05 10.31
N TRP A 114 25.27 -16.20 9.76
CA TRP A 114 25.01 -14.76 9.66
C TRP A 114 23.76 -14.46 8.83
N TYR A 115 23.61 -15.14 7.66
CA TYR A 115 22.43 -14.98 6.80
C TYR A 115 21.12 -15.39 7.49
N ASN A 116 21.11 -16.58 8.12
CA ASN A 116 19.90 -17.07 8.78
C ASN A 116 19.54 -16.24 10.03
N ARG A 117 20.57 -15.80 10.80
CA ARG A 117 20.37 -14.90 11.93
C ARG A 117 19.80 -13.56 11.49
N ALA A 118 20.28 -12.99 10.38
CA ALA A 118 19.73 -11.77 9.79
C ALA A 118 18.24 -11.92 9.44
N ASN A 119 17.90 -13.02 8.76
CA ASN A 119 16.50 -13.33 8.42
C ASN A 119 15.62 -13.52 9.68
N LEU A 120 16.19 -14.12 10.75
CA LEU A 120 15.48 -14.29 12.01
C LEU A 120 15.22 -12.95 12.71
N HIS A 121 16.21 -12.03 12.75
CA HIS A 121 16.01 -10.68 13.27
C HIS A 121 14.95 -9.93 12.46
N ARG A 122 14.93 -10.10 11.11
CA ARG A 122 13.88 -9.52 10.26
C ARG A 122 12.50 -10.08 10.63
N ALA A 123 12.39 -11.39 10.85
CA ALA A 123 11.15 -12.04 11.28
C ALA A 123 10.69 -11.57 12.67
N ALA A 124 11.64 -11.28 13.56
CA ALA A 124 11.41 -10.70 14.89
C ALA A 124 11.20 -9.17 14.87
N ARG A 125 11.15 -8.53 13.68
CA ARG A 125 11.04 -7.07 13.49
C ARG A 125 12.16 -6.24 14.10
N ASP A 126 13.31 -6.86 14.37
CA ASP A 126 14.54 -6.17 14.81
C ASP A 126 15.41 -5.79 13.59
N ALA A 127 14.94 -4.78 12.85
CA ALA A 127 15.61 -4.31 11.63
C ALA A 127 17.06 -3.84 11.87
N PRO A 128 17.41 -3.12 12.98
CA PRO A 128 18.78 -2.75 13.24
C PRO A 128 19.72 -3.94 13.41
N ALA A 129 19.28 -4.99 14.11
CA ALA A 129 20.09 -6.20 14.28
C ALA A 129 20.17 -7.01 12.98
N ALA A 130 19.09 -7.09 12.21
CA ALA A 130 19.08 -7.71 10.89
C ALA A 130 20.12 -7.05 9.96
N LEU A 131 20.13 -5.71 9.88
CA LEU A 131 21.12 -4.98 9.08
C LEU A 131 22.56 -5.25 9.52
N ARG A 132 22.84 -5.25 10.84
CA ARG A 132 24.19 -5.61 11.35
C ARG A 132 24.60 -7.01 10.90
N CYS A 133 23.70 -7.98 10.95
CA CYS A 133 23.99 -9.35 10.52
C CYS A 133 24.21 -9.46 9.01
N TYR A 134 23.41 -8.74 8.18
CA TYR A 134 23.66 -8.69 6.74
C TYR A 134 25.00 -8.02 6.41
N LEU A 135 25.38 -6.96 7.10
CA LEU A 135 26.69 -6.33 6.90
C LEU A 135 27.83 -7.29 7.26
N ALA A 136 27.76 -7.99 8.41
CA ALA A 136 28.75 -9.01 8.79
C ALA A 136 28.82 -10.17 7.79
N LEU A 137 27.68 -10.59 7.23
CA LEU A 137 27.62 -11.56 6.13
C LEU A 137 28.39 -11.04 4.91
N LEU A 138 28.12 -9.79 4.50
CA LEU A 138 28.69 -9.20 3.28
C LEU A 138 30.17 -8.84 3.43
N ASP A 139 30.68 -8.64 4.65
CA ASP A 139 32.11 -8.54 4.93
C ASP A 139 32.84 -9.87 4.68
N LEU A 140 32.16 -11.00 4.90
CA LEU A 140 32.71 -12.35 4.66
C LEU A 140 32.49 -12.83 3.22
N ALA A 141 31.34 -12.48 2.62
CA ALA A 141 30.93 -12.88 1.30
C ALA A 141 30.29 -11.68 0.57
N PRO A 142 31.10 -10.79 -0.03
CA PRO A 142 30.63 -9.54 -0.62
C PRO A 142 29.58 -9.70 -1.70
N ASP A 143 29.60 -10.80 -2.44
CA ASP A 143 28.69 -11.08 -3.56
C ASP A 143 27.60 -12.11 -3.20
N HIS A 144 27.26 -12.24 -1.91
CA HIS A 144 26.18 -13.12 -1.47
C HIS A 144 24.82 -12.57 -1.93
N ALA A 145 24.34 -13.06 -3.08
CA ALA A 145 23.19 -12.50 -3.78
C ALA A 145 21.92 -12.42 -2.92
N ASP A 146 21.58 -13.51 -2.20
CA ASP A 146 20.38 -13.55 -1.34
C ASP A 146 20.51 -12.60 -0.15
N GLY A 147 21.72 -12.45 0.42
CA GLY A 147 21.97 -11.50 1.50
C GLY A 147 21.80 -10.06 1.04
N LEU A 148 22.35 -9.72 -0.13
CA LEU A 148 22.18 -8.40 -0.76
C LEU A 148 20.72 -8.12 -1.09
N ASN A 149 20.01 -9.10 -1.66
CA ASN A 149 18.59 -8.98 -2.00
C ASN A 149 17.73 -8.76 -0.75
N ASN A 150 17.93 -9.54 0.30
CA ASN A 150 17.14 -9.46 1.53
C ASN A 150 17.47 -8.16 2.31
N MET A 151 18.74 -7.73 2.31
CA MET A 151 19.12 -6.43 2.85
C MET A 151 18.47 -5.28 2.07
N GLY A 152 18.47 -5.35 0.74
CA GLY A 152 17.82 -4.37 -0.13
C GLY A 152 16.31 -4.27 0.16
N SER A 153 15.62 -5.41 0.24
CA SER A 153 14.20 -5.46 0.64
C SER A 153 13.94 -4.85 2.02
N LEU A 154 14.79 -5.14 3.01
CA LEU A 154 14.68 -4.54 4.34
C LEU A 154 14.89 -3.02 4.31
N LEU A 155 15.85 -2.53 3.52
CA LEU A 155 16.11 -1.10 3.37
C LEU A 155 14.96 -0.36 2.67
N ILE A 156 14.25 -1.03 1.74
CA ILE A 156 13.00 -0.54 1.14
C ILE A 156 11.92 -0.39 2.22
N GLU A 157 11.72 -1.41 3.05
CA GLU A 157 10.75 -1.38 4.16
C GLU A 157 11.06 -0.27 5.18
N LEU A 158 12.34 0.08 5.36
CA LEU A 158 12.82 1.13 6.27
C LEU A 158 12.84 2.53 5.65
N ASP A 159 12.34 2.69 4.42
CA ASP A 159 12.37 3.96 3.66
C ASP A 159 13.79 4.56 3.54
N ARG A 160 14.80 3.69 3.22
CA ARG A 160 16.22 4.07 3.00
C ARG A 160 16.59 3.85 1.53
N PRO A 161 16.04 4.65 0.59
CA PRO A 161 16.08 4.36 -0.84
C PRO A 161 17.49 4.34 -1.43
N ALA A 162 18.39 5.22 -1.01
CA ALA A 162 19.75 5.25 -1.54
C ALA A 162 20.55 3.99 -1.21
N GLU A 163 20.41 3.48 0.01
CA GLU A 163 21.10 2.27 0.44
C GLU A 163 20.44 1.01 -0.14
N ALA A 164 19.11 1.00 -0.23
CA ALA A 164 18.35 -0.06 -0.89
C ALA A 164 18.81 -0.20 -2.35
N LEU A 165 18.88 0.91 -3.08
CA LEU A 165 19.33 0.96 -4.47
C LEU A 165 20.74 0.38 -4.64
N ALA A 166 21.67 0.76 -3.76
CA ALA A 166 23.04 0.23 -3.79
C ALA A 166 23.09 -1.29 -3.54
N ALA A 167 22.32 -1.79 -2.56
CA ALA A 167 22.26 -3.21 -2.25
C ALA A 167 21.62 -4.02 -3.39
N CYS A 168 20.50 -3.54 -3.94
CA CYS A 168 19.78 -4.21 -5.03
C CYS A 168 20.59 -4.24 -6.34
N ARG A 169 21.35 -3.17 -6.66
CA ARG A 169 22.29 -3.18 -7.80
C ARG A 169 23.30 -4.31 -7.68
N ARG A 170 23.92 -4.45 -6.52
CA ARG A 170 24.86 -5.55 -6.26
C ARG A 170 24.18 -6.92 -6.32
N ALA A 171 22.96 -7.06 -5.80
CA ALA A 171 22.19 -8.29 -5.86
C ALA A 171 21.94 -8.75 -7.30
N THR A 172 21.53 -7.83 -8.19
CA THR A 172 21.30 -8.14 -9.62
C THR A 172 22.59 -8.43 -10.38
N GLN A 173 23.72 -7.83 -9.99
CA GLN A 173 25.05 -8.14 -10.54
C GLN A 173 25.52 -9.55 -10.11
N ALA A 174 25.32 -9.91 -8.83
CA ALA A 174 25.71 -11.22 -8.29
C ALA A 174 24.81 -12.37 -8.83
N ALA A 175 23.51 -12.08 -9.07
CA ALA A 175 22.54 -13.05 -9.59
C ALA A 175 21.66 -12.47 -10.70
N PRO A 176 22.16 -12.32 -11.93
CA PRO A 176 21.42 -11.69 -13.04
C PRO A 176 20.12 -12.43 -13.48
N GLY A 177 19.96 -13.69 -13.09
CA GLY A 177 18.76 -14.51 -13.31
C GLY A 177 17.74 -14.46 -12.18
N ASN A 178 17.99 -13.73 -11.10
CA ASN A 178 17.09 -13.66 -9.96
C ASN A 178 15.99 -12.60 -10.19
N LEU A 179 14.78 -13.04 -10.52
CA LEU A 179 13.61 -12.20 -10.73
C LEU A 179 13.35 -11.25 -9.55
N LYS A 180 13.40 -11.77 -8.31
CA LYS A 180 13.11 -10.97 -7.10
C LYS A 180 14.14 -9.84 -6.90
N ALA A 181 15.38 -10.06 -7.26
CA ALA A 181 16.41 -9.02 -7.20
C ALA A 181 16.14 -7.87 -8.16
N TRP A 182 15.63 -8.17 -9.37
CA TRP A 182 15.24 -7.16 -10.33
C TRP A 182 13.98 -6.39 -9.92
N LEU A 183 12.98 -7.07 -9.32
CA LEU A 183 11.80 -6.41 -8.76
C LEU A 183 12.19 -5.47 -7.62
N ASN A 184 13.02 -5.92 -6.68
CA ASN A 184 13.51 -5.08 -5.58
C ASN A 184 14.36 -3.90 -6.10
N LEU A 185 15.17 -4.11 -7.15
CA LEU A 185 15.91 -3.01 -7.79
C LEU A 185 14.95 -1.99 -8.39
N GLY A 186 13.89 -2.43 -9.09
CA GLY A 186 12.85 -1.56 -9.64
C GLY A 186 12.21 -0.71 -8.56
N GLN A 187 11.79 -1.31 -7.46
CA GLN A 187 11.16 -0.61 -6.34
C GLN A 187 12.12 0.36 -5.63
N ALA A 188 13.36 -0.06 -5.37
CA ALA A 188 14.37 0.80 -4.75
C ALA A 188 14.71 2.00 -5.63
N ALA A 189 14.82 1.80 -6.96
CA ALA A 189 15.08 2.84 -7.93
C ALA A 189 13.91 3.83 -8.05
N GLU A 190 12.67 3.34 -8.03
CA GLU A 190 11.46 4.18 -7.99
C GLU A 190 11.46 5.06 -6.73
N MET A 191 11.71 4.49 -5.56
CA MET A 191 11.78 5.24 -4.30
C MET A 191 12.91 6.28 -4.28
N ALA A 192 14.02 5.98 -4.94
CA ALA A 192 15.14 6.92 -5.11
C ALA A 192 14.93 7.97 -6.22
N GLY A 193 13.80 7.93 -6.93
CA GLY A 193 13.51 8.82 -8.06
C GLY A 193 14.32 8.52 -9.34
N ALA A 194 14.98 7.37 -9.41
CA ALA A 194 15.77 6.91 -10.56
C ALA A 194 14.88 6.11 -11.53
N LEU A 195 13.86 6.77 -12.11
CA LEU A 195 12.80 6.08 -12.86
C LEU A 195 13.29 5.37 -14.12
N ASP A 196 14.33 5.86 -14.79
CA ASP A 196 14.95 5.15 -15.93
C ASP A 196 15.49 3.78 -15.52
N GLU A 197 16.16 3.73 -14.35
CA GLU A 197 16.71 2.50 -13.82
C GLU A 197 15.59 1.56 -13.30
N ALA A 198 14.55 2.12 -12.69
CA ALA A 198 13.37 1.37 -12.27
C ALA A 198 12.70 0.70 -13.48
N GLN A 199 12.49 1.43 -14.57
CA GLN A 199 11.92 0.91 -15.82
C GLN A 199 12.80 -0.21 -16.40
N ALA A 200 14.11 0.00 -16.48
CA ALA A 200 15.04 -1.01 -16.99
C ALA A 200 15.04 -2.28 -16.13
N ALA A 201 15.00 -2.14 -14.81
CA ALA A 201 14.95 -3.25 -13.87
C ALA A 201 13.65 -4.06 -13.99
N LEU A 202 12.49 -3.40 -14.03
CA LEU A 202 11.18 -4.05 -14.21
C LEU A 202 11.05 -4.69 -15.61
N ALA A 203 11.58 -4.04 -16.67
CA ALA A 203 11.64 -4.64 -18.01
C ALA A 203 12.50 -5.92 -18.01
N ARG A 204 13.61 -5.91 -17.28
CA ARG A 204 14.44 -7.10 -17.13
C ARG A 204 13.73 -8.20 -16.33
N ALA A 205 13.02 -7.87 -15.26
CA ALA A 205 12.19 -8.79 -14.50
C ALA A 205 11.14 -9.46 -15.40
N THR A 206 10.41 -8.67 -16.19
CA THR A 206 9.41 -9.16 -17.18
C THR A 206 10.06 -10.03 -18.26
N ALA A 207 11.28 -9.72 -18.70
CA ALA A 207 12.00 -10.56 -19.67
C ALA A 207 12.48 -11.90 -19.09
N LEU A 208 12.74 -11.98 -17.79
CA LEU A 208 13.11 -13.24 -17.10
C LEU A 208 11.91 -14.15 -16.93
N ASP A 209 10.74 -13.62 -16.66
CA ASP A 209 9.48 -14.36 -16.58
C ASP A 209 8.35 -13.55 -17.24
N PRO A 210 8.09 -13.76 -18.54
CA PRO A 210 7.04 -13.06 -19.27
C PRO A 210 5.62 -13.34 -18.77
N ASP A 211 5.41 -14.42 -18.04
CA ASP A 211 4.13 -14.82 -17.48
C ASP A 211 3.90 -14.24 -16.06
N ASP A 212 4.89 -13.56 -15.50
CA ASP A 212 4.75 -12.85 -14.23
C ASP A 212 3.91 -11.59 -14.40
N ALA A 213 2.61 -11.70 -14.09
CA ALA A 213 1.67 -10.59 -14.21
C ALA A 213 1.97 -9.45 -13.22
N HIS A 214 2.56 -9.74 -12.04
CA HIS A 214 2.96 -8.73 -11.07
C HIS A 214 4.08 -7.85 -11.65
N ALA A 215 5.17 -8.46 -12.16
CA ALA A 215 6.26 -7.71 -12.78
C ALA A 215 5.78 -6.83 -13.94
N ARG A 216 4.93 -7.40 -14.82
CA ARG A 216 4.36 -6.67 -15.97
C ARG A 216 3.44 -5.52 -15.53
N ALA A 217 2.58 -5.75 -14.54
CA ALA A 217 1.67 -4.70 -14.05
C ALA A 217 2.45 -3.55 -13.39
N HIS A 218 3.50 -3.85 -12.63
CA HIS A 218 4.36 -2.82 -12.03
C HIS A 218 5.13 -2.02 -13.09
N LEU A 219 5.65 -2.69 -14.13
CA LEU A 219 6.27 -1.99 -15.26
C LEU A 219 5.29 -1.02 -15.91
N LEU A 220 4.08 -1.49 -16.26
CA LEU A 220 3.04 -0.66 -16.88
C LEU A 220 2.60 0.50 -15.97
N PHE A 221 2.52 0.28 -14.66
CA PHE A 221 2.18 1.32 -13.71
C PHE A 221 3.27 2.39 -13.60
N LEU A 222 4.54 1.98 -13.56
CA LEU A 222 5.68 2.90 -13.60
C LEU A 222 5.70 3.69 -14.92
N GLU A 223 5.45 3.03 -16.05
CA GLU A 223 5.33 3.69 -17.36
C GLU A 223 4.18 4.70 -17.35
N ALA A 224 3.02 4.35 -16.80
CA ALA A 224 1.92 5.29 -16.62
C ALA A 224 2.31 6.49 -15.72
N TYR A 225 3.08 6.26 -14.64
CA TYR A 225 3.61 7.32 -13.79
C TYR A 225 4.59 8.25 -14.52
N MET A 226 5.26 7.76 -15.54
CA MET A 226 6.11 8.52 -16.45
C MET A 226 5.34 9.10 -17.66
N ALA A 227 4.01 8.91 -17.74
CA ALA A 227 3.18 9.17 -18.91
C ALA A 227 3.72 8.52 -20.21
N ASP A 228 4.30 7.34 -20.09
CA ASP A 228 4.68 6.48 -21.21
C ASP A 228 3.57 5.47 -21.47
N TRP A 229 2.89 5.59 -22.59
CA TRP A 229 1.69 4.78 -22.88
C TRP A 229 1.93 3.61 -23.82
N ARG A 230 3.17 3.37 -24.25
CA ARG A 230 3.51 2.40 -25.32
C ARG A 230 3.07 0.97 -25.03
N GLY A 231 3.07 0.55 -23.77
CA GLY A 231 2.66 -0.78 -23.34
C GLY A 231 1.24 -0.86 -22.77
N ARG A 232 0.56 0.27 -22.59
CA ARG A 232 -0.67 0.39 -21.78
C ARG A 232 -1.77 -0.61 -22.14
N ASP A 233 -2.03 -0.82 -23.43
CA ASP A 233 -3.12 -1.69 -23.92
C ASP A 233 -2.89 -3.17 -23.55
N THR A 234 -1.65 -3.57 -23.27
CA THR A 234 -1.34 -4.95 -22.88
C THR A 234 -1.84 -5.30 -21.48
N PHE A 235 -2.20 -4.31 -20.65
CA PHE A 235 -2.73 -4.55 -19.30
C PHE A 235 -4.03 -5.37 -19.31
N ALA A 236 -4.90 -5.13 -20.29
CA ALA A 236 -6.19 -5.84 -20.40
C ALA A 236 -6.04 -7.36 -20.55
N ALA A 237 -4.91 -7.82 -21.09
CA ALA A 237 -4.59 -9.23 -21.28
C ALA A 237 -3.99 -9.89 -20.01
N LEU A 238 -3.66 -9.11 -18.96
CA LEU A 238 -3.11 -9.68 -17.74
C LEU A 238 -4.17 -10.47 -16.98
N PRO A 239 -3.84 -11.69 -16.52
CA PRO A 239 -4.78 -12.53 -15.79
C PRO A 239 -5.14 -11.90 -14.44
N ILE A 240 -6.37 -12.17 -13.96
CA ILE A 240 -6.80 -11.78 -12.62
C ILE A 240 -6.31 -12.81 -11.59
N ALA A 241 -6.49 -14.10 -11.88
CA ALA A 241 -6.06 -15.19 -11.02
C ALA A 241 -4.74 -15.80 -11.53
N MET A 242 -3.83 -16.07 -10.60
CA MET A 242 -2.54 -16.68 -10.88
C MET A 242 -2.36 -17.94 -10.04
N ALA A 243 -1.52 -18.87 -10.52
CA ALA A 243 -1.26 -20.14 -9.82
C ALA A 243 -0.40 -19.97 -8.55
N ALA A 244 0.36 -18.86 -8.43
CA ALA A 244 1.24 -18.59 -7.30
C ALA A 244 0.83 -17.32 -6.56
N ALA A 245 0.81 -17.36 -5.24
CA ALA A 245 0.37 -16.26 -4.38
C ALA A 245 1.27 -15.01 -4.45
N ASP A 246 2.54 -15.18 -4.80
CA ASP A 246 3.52 -14.09 -4.90
C ASP A 246 3.51 -13.36 -6.25
N ARG A 247 2.57 -13.69 -7.15
CA ARG A 247 2.46 -13.14 -8.51
C ARG A 247 1.17 -12.36 -8.75
N VAL A 248 0.47 -11.99 -7.69
CA VAL A 248 -0.82 -11.30 -7.77
C VAL A 248 -0.64 -9.79 -7.93
N ILE A 249 -1.43 -9.19 -8.83
CA ILE A 249 -1.43 -7.75 -9.05
C ILE A 249 -2.17 -7.07 -7.90
N GLU A 250 -1.53 -6.08 -7.27
CA GLU A 250 -2.18 -5.24 -6.26
C GLU A 250 -3.36 -4.48 -6.89
N PRO A 251 -4.53 -4.47 -6.24
CA PRO A 251 -5.73 -3.84 -6.81
C PRO A 251 -5.55 -2.35 -7.16
N PHE A 252 -4.74 -1.61 -6.40
CA PHE A 252 -4.46 -0.20 -6.69
C PHE A 252 -3.74 0.02 -8.02
N VAL A 253 -2.82 -0.88 -8.37
CA VAL A 253 -2.04 -0.83 -9.63
C VAL A 253 -2.95 -0.94 -10.86
N ALA A 254 -4.07 -1.65 -10.73
CA ALA A 254 -5.02 -1.86 -11.84
C ALA A 254 -5.95 -0.67 -12.10
N LEU A 255 -6.18 0.20 -11.11
CA LEU A 255 -7.18 1.28 -11.19
C LEU A 255 -7.07 2.17 -12.44
N PRO A 256 -5.87 2.63 -12.88
CA PRO A 256 -5.77 3.51 -14.04
C PRO A 256 -5.96 2.80 -15.40
N PHE A 257 -5.95 1.47 -15.43
CA PHE A 257 -6.01 0.70 -16.67
C PHE A 257 -7.39 0.11 -16.97
N GLU A 258 -8.23 -0.05 -15.95
CA GLU A 258 -9.55 -0.68 -16.07
C GLU A 258 -10.62 0.19 -15.43
N ASP A 259 -11.76 0.35 -16.09
CA ASP A 259 -12.98 0.94 -15.51
C ASP A 259 -14.06 -0.15 -15.48
N ASP A 260 -13.83 -1.20 -14.67
CA ASP A 260 -14.72 -2.33 -14.52
C ASP A 260 -14.80 -2.79 -13.04
N PRO A 261 -15.90 -2.45 -12.33
CA PRO A 261 -16.02 -2.76 -10.90
C PRO A 261 -16.02 -4.26 -10.59
N ALA A 262 -16.55 -5.10 -11.48
CA ALA A 262 -16.57 -6.54 -11.28
C ALA A 262 -15.14 -7.13 -11.38
N ARG A 263 -14.33 -6.65 -12.33
CA ARG A 263 -12.92 -7.05 -12.43
C ARG A 263 -12.11 -6.55 -11.24
N GLN A 264 -12.37 -5.33 -10.76
CA GLN A 264 -11.73 -4.79 -9.55
C GLN A 264 -12.05 -5.65 -8.32
N LEU A 265 -13.31 -6.03 -8.11
CA LEU A 265 -13.69 -6.94 -7.02
C LEU A 265 -13.01 -8.31 -7.17
N ALA A 266 -12.95 -8.86 -8.38
CA ALA A 266 -12.29 -10.14 -8.63
C ALA A 266 -10.79 -10.08 -8.29
N ARG A 267 -10.08 -9.00 -8.67
CA ARG A 267 -8.68 -8.76 -8.31
C ARG A 267 -8.50 -8.63 -6.80
N ALA A 268 -9.34 -7.84 -6.15
CA ALA A 268 -9.30 -7.65 -4.70
C ALA A 268 -9.47 -8.99 -3.96
N ARG A 269 -10.39 -9.85 -4.40
CA ARG A 269 -10.59 -11.20 -3.83
C ARG A 269 -9.35 -12.08 -3.96
N VAL A 270 -8.78 -12.14 -5.17
CA VAL A 270 -7.56 -12.93 -5.41
C VAL A 270 -6.39 -12.40 -4.58
N TYR A 271 -6.21 -11.08 -4.54
CA TYR A 271 -5.18 -10.44 -3.74
C TYR A 271 -5.35 -10.72 -2.25
N ALA A 272 -6.55 -10.56 -1.71
CA ALA A 272 -6.83 -10.84 -0.30
C ALA A 272 -6.55 -12.30 0.08
N GLN A 273 -7.01 -13.25 -0.75
CA GLN A 273 -6.83 -14.69 -0.51
C GLN A 273 -5.36 -15.14 -0.57
N SER A 274 -4.56 -14.52 -1.44
CA SER A 274 -3.16 -14.89 -1.61
C SER A 274 -2.20 -14.17 -0.67
N SER A 275 -2.55 -12.95 -0.22
CA SER A 275 -1.64 -12.09 0.53
C SER A 275 -1.87 -12.13 2.04
N PHE A 276 -3.07 -12.51 2.50
CA PHE A 276 -3.43 -12.37 3.91
C PHE A 276 -4.04 -13.65 4.47
N ALA A 277 -3.52 -14.06 5.64
CA ALA A 277 -4.07 -15.14 6.43
C ALA A 277 -4.38 -14.63 7.84
N ARG A 278 -5.47 -15.09 8.43
CA ARG A 278 -5.81 -14.77 9.81
C ARG A 278 -4.83 -15.49 10.74
N THR A 279 -4.17 -14.75 11.62
CA THR A 279 -3.12 -15.28 12.52
C THR A 279 -3.49 -15.15 13.99
N ALA A 280 -4.30 -14.16 14.37
CA ALA A 280 -4.75 -13.97 15.72
C ALA A 280 -5.97 -14.84 16.07
N PRO A 281 -6.16 -15.21 17.35
CA PRO A 281 -7.40 -15.83 17.82
C PRO A 281 -8.61 -14.94 17.50
N PRO A 282 -9.81 -15.54 17.36
CA PRO A 282 -11.03 -14.76 17.15
C PRO A 282 -11.18 -13.65 18.19
N LEU A 283 -11.61 -12.46 17.74
CA LEU A 283 -11.91 -11.36 18.65
C LEU A 283 -13.07 -11.75 19.56
N VAL A 284 -12.87 -11.66 20.88
CA VAL A 284 -13.95 -11.72 21.86
C VAL A 284 -14.37 -10.27 22.16
N PRO A 285 -15.53 -9.83 21.68
CA PRO A 285 -15.96 -8.45 21.91
C PRO A 285 -16.17 -8.18 23.39
N ALA A 286 -15.76 -6.99 23.84
CA ALA A 286 -16.10 -6.54 25.20
C ALA A 286 -17.62 -6.45 25.39
N ALA A 287 -18.10 -6.66 26.62
CA ALA A 287 -19.50 -6.51 26.93
C ALA A 287 -19.97 -5.06 26.62
N PRO A 288 -21.17 -4.87 26.05
CA PRO A 288 -21.73 -3.55 25.82
C PRO A 288 -21.82 -2.76 27.13
N ARG A 289 -21.45 -1.47 27.07
CA ARG A 289 -21.59 -0.56 28.21
C ARG A 289 -22.79 0.35 27.95
N ALA A 290 -23.78 0.31 28.82
CA ALA A 290 -25.09 0.95 28.64
C ALA A 290 -24.99 2.51 28.47
N ASP A 291 -24.01 3.15 29.10
CA ASP A 291 -23.90 4.61 29.16
C ASP A 291 -22.55 5.14 28.58
N ALA A 292 -21.85 4.33 27.76
CA ALA A 292 -20.55 4.68 27.27
C ALA A 292 -20.61 5.31 25.88
N ARG A 293 -19.72 6.27 25.64
CA ARG A 293 -19.44 6.78 24.28
C ARG A 293 -19.01 5.62 23.36
N ILE A 294 -19.42 5.66 22.10
CA ILE A 294 -18.96 4.70 21.09
C ILE A 294 -17.48 4.95 20.83
N ARG A 295 -16.63 3.94 21.06
CA ARG A 295 -15.20 4.02 20.84
C ARG A 295 -14.89 3.76 19.38
N ILE A 296 -14.42 4.77 18.66
CA ILE A 296 -14.01 4.67 17.27
C ILE A 296 -12.50 4.82 17.14
N GLY A 297 -11.89 3.97 16.34
CA GLY A 297 -10.45 3.98 16.05
C GLY A 297 -10.19 4.20 14.57
N TYR A 298 -9.60 5.34 14.20
CA TYR A 298 -9.10 5.59 12.86
C TYR A 298 -7.69 5.00 12.72
N VAL A 299 -7.50 4.11 11.76
CA VAL A 299 -6.25 3.36 11.59
C VAL A 299 -5.62 3.74 10.24
N SER A 300 -4.42 4.30 10.27
CA SER A 300 -3.76 4.79 9.06
C SER A 300 -2.25 4.92 9.19
N ALA A 301 -1.55 4.93 8.05
CA ALA A 301 -0.18 5.41 7.92
C ALA A 301 -0.10 6.93 7.70
N ASP A 302 -1.20 7.63 7.42
CA ASP A 302 -1.22 8.95 6.79
C ASP A 302 -1.50 10.11 7.78
N PHE A 303 -1.23 9.91 9.07
CA PHE A 303 -1.34 10.98 10.07
C PHE A 303 -0.11 11.92 10.05
N TYR A 304 0.15 12.52 8.90
CA TYR A 304 1.18 13.54 8.67
C TYR A 304 0.69 14.47 7.55
N ASP A 305 1.52 15.34 7.01
CA ASP A 305 1.14 16.18 5.86
C ASP A 305 0.89 15.30 4.61
N HIS A 306 -0.33 14.83 4.53
CA HIS A 306 -0.81 13.89 3.51
C HIS A 306 -2.25 14.23 3.12
N ALA A 307 -2.64 13.90 1.89
CA ALA A 307 -3.97 14.16 1.35
C ALA A 307 -5.10 13.65 2.25
N THR A 308 -4.98 12.45 2.82
CA THR A 308 -5.98 11.89 3.74
C THR A 308 -6.19 12.76 4.97
N LEU A 309 -5.09 13.22 5.61
CA LEU A 309 -5.21 14.06 6.80
C LEU A 309 -5.77 15.45 6.46
N ASN A 310 -5.38 16.02 5.31
CA ASN A 310 -5.91 17.29 4.82
C ASN A 310 -7.43 17.24 4.58
N LEU A 311 -7.97 16.07 4.21
CA LEU A 311 -9.41 15.88 4.10
C LEU A 311 -10.09 15.69 5.45
N MET A 312 -9.44 14.99 6.40
CA MET A 312 -10.07 14.53 7.65
C MET A 312 -9.93 15.49 8.83
N ALA A 313 -9.01 16.46 8.77
CA ALA A 313 -8.73 17.34 9.93
C ALA A 313 -9.98 18.00 10.48
N GLY A 314 -10.84 18.49 9.60
CA GLY A 314 -12.13 19.07 9.96
C GLY A 314 -13.07 18.06 10.63
N LEU A 315 -13.19 16.85 10.10
CA LEU A 315 -14.03 15.79 10.70
C LEU A 315 -13.56 15.46 12.12
N LEU A 316 -12.24 15.30 12.34
CA LEU A 316 -11.68 14.99 13.66
C LEU A 316 -12.01 16.11 14.66
N ARG A 317 -12.03 17.37 14.21
CA ARG A 317 -12.43 18.53 15.02
C ARG A 317 -13.92 18.53 15.39
N GLU A 318 -14.79 18.17 14.43
CA GLU A 318 -16.25 18.31 14.56
C GLU A 318 -16.95 17.13 15.25
N HIS A 319 -16.24 16.04 15.57
CA HIS A 319 -16.84 14.90 16.28
C HIS A 319 -17.49 15.29 17.60
N ASP A 320 -18.72 14.79 17.84
CA ASP A 320 -19.43 14.94 19.12
C ASP A 320 -18.80 14.07 20.22
N ARG A 321 -17.95 14.68 21.04
CA ARG A 321 -17.23 14.02 22.13
C ARG A 321 -18.12 13.57 23.29
N SER A 322 -19.35 14.02 23.33
CA SER A 322 -20.32 13.50 24.30
C SER A 322 -20.81 12.10 23.93
N ARG A 323 -20.76 11.75 22.63
CA ARG A 323 -21.26 10.47 22.08
C ARG A 323 -20.14 9.55 21.62
N PHE A 324 -19.03 10.10 21.19
CA PHE A 324 -17.92 9.33 20.58
C PHE A 324 -16.61 9.58 21.34
N GLU A 325 -15.89 8.49 21.57
CA GLU A 325 -14.49 8.48 21.97
C GLU A 325 -13.64 8.20 20.74
N VAL A 326 -12.83 9.19 20.32
CA VAL A 326 -12.11 9.14 19.05
C VAL A 326 -10.63 8.92 19.27
N ARG A 327 -10.15 7.80 18.72
CA ARG A 327 -8.75 7.39 18.81
C ARG A 327 -8.14 7.31 17.40
N ALA A 328 -6.84 7.60 17.29
CA ALA A 328 -6.07 7.38 16.08
C ALA A 328 -4.95 6.37 16.33
N TYR A 329 -4.80 5.41 15.43
CA TYR A 329 -3.74 4.40 15.46
C TYR A 329 -2.83 4.61 14.26
N ASN A 330 -1.64 5.11 14.53
CA ASN A 330 -0.65 5.41 13.52
C ASN A 330 0.33 4.27 13.31
N TYR A 331 0.57 3.89 12.07
CA TYR A 331 1.65 2.98 11.71
C TYR A 331 2.57 3.53 10.61
N GLY A 332 2.42 4.81 10.25
CA GLY A 332 3.24 5.52 9.27
C GLY A 332 4.22 6.52 9.89
N PRO A 333 4.96 7.26 9.05
CA PRO A 333 5.91 8.28 9.47
C PRO A 333 5.22 9.52 10.07
N GLY A 334 5.95 10.61 10.24
CA GLY A 334 5.40 11.93 10.54
C GLY A 334 5.62 12.41 11.96
N GLU A 335 6.66 11.91 12.65
CA GLU A 335 7.18 12.56 13.86
C GLU A 335 7.54 14.02 13.54
N GLY A 336 7.04 14.96 14.37
CA GLY A 336 7.28 16.39 14.15
C GLY A 336 6.42 17.03 13.06
N SER A 337 5.47 16.31 12.43
CA SER A 337 4.55 16.89 11.44
C SER A 337 3.62 17.92 12.09
N ALA A 338 3.58 19.15 11.54
CA ALA A 338 2.67 20.19 11.97
C ALA A 338 1.20 19.79 11.76
N ALA A 339 0.88 19.11 10.67
CA ALA A 339 -0.46 18.59 10.39
C ALA A 339 -0.91 17.57 11.45
N ARG A 340 0.00 16.65 11.87
CA ARG A 340 -0.27 15.73 12.99
C ARG A 340 -0.52 16.52 14.29
N ALA A 341 0.37 17.46 14.62
CA ALA A 341 0.25 18.25 15.84
C ALA A 341 -1.10 19.00 15.93
N ALA A 342 -1.62 19.47 14.79
CA ALA A 342 -2.89 20.18 14.72
C ALA A 342 -4.11 19.31 15.05
N ILE A 343 -4.06 17.99 14.81
CA ILE A 343 -5.19 17.09 15.09
C ILE A 343 -5.15 16.49 16.50
N LEU A 344 -4.00 16.46 17.17
CA LEU A 344 -3.88 15.82 18.50
C LEU A 344 -4.87 16.35 19.54
N PRO A 345 -5.17 17.68 19.62
CA PRO A 345 -6.18 18.19 20.56
C PRO A 345 -7.61 17.70 20.29
N HIS A 346 -7.83 17.15 19.10
CA HIS A 346 -9.12 16.65 18.63
C HIS A 346 -9.26 15.13 18.76
N LEU A 347 -8.37 14.46 19.47
CA LEU A 347 -8.38 13.01 19.72
C LEU A 347 -8.42 12.74 21.23
N ASP A 348 -9.15 11.69 21.65
CA ASP A 348 -9.06 11.17 23.01
C ASP A 348 -7.74 10.40 23.23
N ALA A 349 -7.20 9.78 22.17
CA ALA A 349 -5.88 9.15 22.20
C ALA A 349 -5.26 9.08 20.79
N PHE A 350 -3.94 9.23 20.74
CA PHE A 350 -3.11 8.93 19.58
C PHE A 350 -2.12 7.82 19.94
N VAL A 351 -2.21 6.67 19.27
CA VAL A 351 -1.42 5.48 19.56
C VAL A 351 -0.52 5.16 18.38
N ASP A 352 0.78 5.18 18.59
CA ASP A 352 1.75 4.76 17.56
C ASP A 352 2.02 3.25 17.70
N VAL A 353 1.65 2.50 16.65
CA VAL A 353 1.86 1.05 16.55
C VAL A 353 2.89 0.69 15.47
N ARG A 354 3.62 1.66 14.96
CA ARG A 354 4.60 1.49 13.86
C ARG A 354 5.70 0.49 14.21
N ALA A 355 6.21 0.56 15.43
CA ALA A 355 7.29 -0.31 15.90
C ALA A 355 6.84 -1.73 16.26
N LEU A 356 5.52 -1.97 16.37
CA LEU A 356 4.94 -3.26 16.72
C LEU A 356 4.80 -4.14 15.46
N ASP A 357 5.00 -5.45 15.60
CA ASP A 357 4.58 -6.39 14.56
C ASP A 357 3.04 -6.46 14.49
N ASP A 358 2.51 -7.15 13.48
CA ASP A 358 1.06 -7.17 13.26
C ASP A 358 0.32 -7.82 14.45
N ALA A 359 0.86 -8.89 15.03
CA ALA A 359 0.25 -9.57 16.18
C ALA A 359 0.24 -8.69 17.43
N ALA A 360 1.35 -8.03 17.74
CA ALA A 360 1.46 -7.08 18.85
C ALA A 360 0.60 -5.83 18.64
N ALA A 361 0.53 -5.32 17.39
CA ALA A 361 -0.34 -4.21 17.05
C ALA A 361 -1.82 -4.57 17.19
N VAL A 362 -2.24 -5.76 16.72
CA VAL A 362 -3.60 -6.28 16.90
C VAL A 362 -3.92 -6.41 18.39
N ALA A 363 -3.04 -7.02 19.20
CA ALA A 363 -3.23 -7.15 20.63
C ALA A 363 -3.38 -5.77 21.30
N ARG A 364 -2.46 -4.84 21.00
CA ARG A 364 -2.48 -3.47 21.54
C ARG A 364 -3.77 -2.72 21.21
N ILE A 365 -4.27 -2.83 19.96
CA ILE A 365 -5.53 -2.17 19.58
C ILE A 365 -6.74 -2.83 20.23
N ARG A 366 -6.74 -4.16 20.34
CA ARG A 366 -7.81 -4.92 21.03
C ARG A 366 -7.93 -4.59 22.50
N ASP A 367 -6.81 -4.29 23.18
CA ASP A 367 -6.79 -3.87 24.60
C ASP A 367 -7.58 -2.57 24.82
N ASP A 368 -7.64 -1.69 23.83
CA ASP A 368 -8.44 -0.47 23.90
C ASP A 368 -9.94 -0.73 23.71
N ALA A 369 -10.32 -1.96 23.38
CA ALA A 369 -11.69 -2.47 23.26
C ALA A 369 -12.59 -1.55 22.40
N LEU A 370 -12.14 -1.21 21.19
CA LEU A 370 -12.89 -0.40 20.21
C LEU A 370 -14.26 -1.03 19.91
N ASP A 371 -15.25 -0.19 19.67
CA ASP A 371 -16.54 -0.60 19.14
C ASP A 371 -16.52 -0.66 17.61
N ILE A 372 -15.80 0.31 16.99
CA ILE A 372 -15.65 0.43 15.54
C ILE A 372 -14.19 0.75 15.21
N ALA A 373 -13.61 0.07 14.23
CA ALA A 373 -12.35 0.43 13.60
C ALA A 373 -12.56 0.86 12.15
N ILE A 374 -11.91 1.96 11.75
CA ILE A 374 -12.01 2.52 10.42
C ILE A 374 -10.66 2.36 9.71
N ASP A 375 -10.64 1.62 8.60
CA ASP A 375 -9.50 1.52 7.70
C ASP A 375 -9.49 2.72 6.76
N LEU A 376 -8.47 3.57 6.90
CA LEU A 376 -8.28 4.75 6.04
C LEU A 376 -7.29 4.49 4.90
N LYS A 377 -6.82 3.25 4.71
CA LYS A 377 -5.81 2.93 3.72
C LYS A 377 -6.29 1.95 2.65
N GLY A 378 -7.00 0.90 3.03
CA GLY A 378 -7.32 -0.20 2.13
C GLY A 378 -6.06 -0.76 1.45
N TYR A 379 -6.04 -0.78 0.10
CA TYR A 379 -4.92 -1.27 -0.70
C TYR A 379 -4.04 -0.15 -1.28
N THR A 380 -3.91 0.97 -0.58
CA THR A 380 -2.95 2.02 -0.96
C THR A 380 -1.55 1.73 -0.42
N LYS A 381 -0.52 2.42 -0.96
CA LYS A 381 0.88 2.24 -0.55
C LYS A 381 1.05 2.35 0.97
N GLY A 382 1.75 1.39 1.55
CA GLY A 382 2.03 1.36 2.99
C GLY A 382 0.87 0.87 3.86
N ALA A 383 -0.17 0.25 3.30
CA ALA A 383 -1.27 -0.33 4.05
C ALA A 383 -0.83 -1.52 4.93
N ARG A 384 -1.54 -1.73 6.06
CA ARG A 384 -1.38 -2.87 6.97
C ARG A 384 -2.69 -3.64 7.09
N ALA A 385 -3.19 -4.17 5.95
CA ALA A 385 -4.42 -4.95 5.88
C ALA A 385 -4.49 -6.14 6.89
N PRO A 386 -3.38 -6.83 7.26
CA PRO A 386 -3.41 -7.87 8.29
C PRO A 386 -4.05 -7.45 9.62
N LEU A 387 -3.97 -6.18 10.02
CA LEU A 387 -4.62 -5.68 11.24
C LEU A 387 -6.14 -5.92 11.20
N PHE A 388 -6.77 -5.66 10.05
CA PHE A 388 -8.21 -5.83 9.87
C PHE A 388 -8.58 -7.29 9.61
N VAL A 389 -7.73 -8.05 8.93
CA VAL A 389 -7.91 -9.51 8.72
C VAL A 389 -8.01 -10.24 10.05
N ASP A 390 -7.19 -9.86 11.02
CA ASP A 390 -7.22 -10.40 12.39
C ASP A 390 -8.32 -9.78 13.28
N ARG A 391 -9.09 -8.83 12.76
CA ARG A 391 -10.20 -8.13 13.43
C ARG A 391 -9.80 -7.44 14.75
N ILE A 392 -9.60 -6.14 14.65
CA ILE A 392 -9.23 -5.27 15.79
C ILE A 392 -10.45 -4.65 16.50
N ALA A 393 -11.63 -4.72 15.87
CA ALA A 393 -12.89 -4.26 16.44
C ALA A 393 -14.07 -5.13 15.99
N PRO A 394 -15.19 -5.15 16.76
CA PRO A 394 -16.40 -5.88 16.37
C PRO A 394 -17.04 -5.39 15.08
N VAL A 395 -16.94 -4.10 14.78
CA VAL A 395 -17.35 -3.49 13.50
C VAL A 395 -16.12 -2.89 12.84
N GLN A 396 -15.91 -3.22 11.57
CA GLN A 396 -14.78 -2.72 10.78
C GLN A 396 -15.29 -2.11 9.48
N ILE A 397 -14.85 -0.89 9.18
CA ILE A 397 -15.35 -0.07 8.07
C ILE A 397 -14.19 0.42 7.22
N GLY A 398 -14.26 0.21 5.90
CA GLY A 398 -13.35 0.82 4.94
C GLY A 398 -13.85 2.20 4.51
N TRP A 399 -12.97 3.19 4.52
CA TRP A 399 -13.35 4.53 4.13
C TRP A 399 -12.18 5.38 3.64
N LEU A 400 -12.43 6.18 2.63
CA LEU A 400 -11.65 7.31 2.13
C LEU A 400 -10.36 6.96 1.36
N GLY A 401 -9.47 6.09 1.89
CA GLY A 401 -8.13 5.91 1.32
C GLY A 401 -8.11 5.15 -0.01
N TYR A 402 -8.74 3.99 -0.06
CA TYR A 402 -8.82 3.16 -1.26
C TYR A 402 -10.22 3.19 -1.89
N PRO A 403 -10.34 3.62 -3.16
CA PRO A 403 -11.63 3.74 -3.83
C PRO A 403 -12.09 2.41 -4.46
N GLY A 404 -12.38 1.42 -3.63
CA GLY A 404 -12.79 0.08 -4.05
C GLY A 404 -12.97 -0.89 -2.91
N SER A 405 -13.47 -2.10 -3.21
CA SER A 405 -13.65 -3.20 -2.25
C SER A 405 -12.31 -3.85 -1.87
N LEU A 406 -12.17 -4.32 -0.61
CA LEU A 406 -11.05 -5.18 -0.21
C LEU A 406 -11.21 -6.65 -0.66
N GLY A 407 -12.39 -7.05 -1.13
CA GLY A 407 -12.61 -8.40 -1.65
C GLY A 407 -12.53 -9.51 -0.60
N SER A 408 -12.69 -9.19 0.68
CA SER A 408 -12.57 -10.13 1.81
C SER A 408 -13.63 -9.88 2.89
N ASP A 409 -13.63 -10.70 3.93
CA ASP A 409 -14.46 -10.54 5.13
C ASP A 409 -13.77 -9.72 6.23
N ALA A 410 -12.65 -9.08 5.91
CA ALA A 410 -11.91 -8.25 6.85
C ALA A 410 -12.70 -7.02 7.27
N LEU A 411 -13.49 -6.44 6.36
CA LEU A 411 -14.35 -5.30 6.62
C LEU A 411 -15.83 -5.68 6.52
N ASP A 412 -16.62 -5.16 7.45
CA ASP A 412 -18.07 -5.35 7.45
C ASP A 412 -18.76 -4.38 6.50
N TYR A 413 -18.23 -3.15 6.39
CA TYR A 413 -18.82 -2.07 5.62
C TYR A 413 -17.79 -1.29 4.81
N ILE A 414 -18.25 -0.72 3.71
CA ILE A 414 -17.58 0.34 2.96
C ILE A 414 -18.47 1.59 2.95
N ILE A 415 -17.88 2.76 3.16
CA ILE A 415 -18.58 4.04 3.07
C ILE A 415 -18.44 4.60 1.66
N GLY A 416 -19.58 4.91 1.04
CA GLY A 416 -19.72 5.60 -0.23
C GLY A 416 -20.80 6.66 -0.16
N ASP A 417 -21.25 7.12 -1.32
CA ASP A 417 -22.48 7.89 -1.53
C ASP A 417 -23.23 7.35 -2.74
N ALA A 418 -24.40 7.90 -3.05
CA ALA A 418 -25.25 7.42 -4.14
C ALA A 418 -24.65 7.64 -5.55
N VAL A 419 -23.60 8.47 -5.66
CA VAL A 419 -22.89 8.70 -6.93
C VAL A 419 -21.75 7.70 -7.11
N VAL A 420 -20.86 7.55 -6.11
CA VAL A 420 -19.72 6.62 -6.21
C VAL A 420 -20.14 5.16 -6.16
N ILE A 421 -21.19 4.81 -5.39
CA ILE A 421 -21.78 3.46 -5.33
C ILE A 421 -23.28 3.62 -5.56
N PRO A 422 -23.75 3.69 -6.80
CA PRO A 422 -25.19 3.87 -7.06
C PRO A 422 -26.01 2.67 -6.56
N PRO A 423 -27.31 2.88 -6.24
CA PRO A 423 -28.20 1.78 -5.90
C PRO A 423 -28.17 0.66 -6.94
N GLY A 424 -28.00 -0.59 -6.48
CA GLY A 424 -27.87 -1.77 -7.34
C GLY A 424 -26.43 -2.16 -7.71
N ALA A 425 -25.42 -1.32 -7.34
CA ALA A 425 -24.00 -1.63 -7.53
C ALA A 425 -23.36 -2.36 -6.32
N GLU A 426 -24.14 -2.67 -5.27
CA GLU A 426 -23.63 -3.33 -4.05
C GLU A 426 -22.97 -4.68 -4.33
N ARG A 427 -23.42 -5.37 -5.39
CA ARG A 427 -22.86 -6.66 -5.83
C ARG A 427 -21.38 -6.61 -6.22
N ASP A 428 -20.87 -5.42 -6.53
CA ASP A 428 -19.49 -5.20 -6.93
C ASP A 428 -18.57 -4.94 -5.71
N TYR A 429 -19.08 -5.17 -4.50
CA TYR A 429 -18.37 -5.04 -3.23
C TYR A 429 -18.52 -6.29 -2.37
N SER A 430 -17.49 -6.64 -1.60
CA SER A 430 -17.59 -7.69 -0.58
C SER A 430 -18.19 -7.18 0.72
N GLU A 431 -18.01 -5.90 0.99
CA GLU A 431 -18.51 -5.19 2.16
C GLU A 431 -19.97 -4.75 1.95
N GLN A 432 -20.70 -4.56 3.04
CA GLN A 432 -22.01 -3.90 2.98
C GLN A 432 -21.84 -2.39 2.78
N VAL A 433 -22.64 -1.80 1.91
CA VAL A 433 -22.49 -0.39 1.54
C VAL A 433 -23.25 0.52 2.52
N ILE A 434 -22.55 1.49 3.08
CA ILE A 434 -23.14 2.64 3.79
C ILE A 434 -23.08 3.84 2.84
N ARG A 435 -24.24 4.41 2.47
CA ARG A 435 -24.29 5.62 1.65
C ARG A 435 -24.52 6.85 2.50
N LEU A 436 -23.58 7.79 2.43
CA LEU A 436 -23.74 9.11 3.06
C LEU A 436 -24.57 10.03 2.16
N PRO A 437 -25.30 10.99 2.74
CA PRO A 437 -25.93 12.05 1.98
C PRO A 437 -24.88 13.05 1.48
N GLY A 438 -25.00 13.49 0.24
CA GLY A 438 -24.08 14.47 -0.38
C GLY A 438 -22.84 13.82 -0.95
N SER A 439 -21.74 13.76 -0.22
CA SER A 439 -20.50 13.10 -0.66
C SER A 439 -19.93 12.17 0.41
N TYR A 440 -19.32 11.07 -0.01
CA TYR A 440 -18.60 10.18 0.90
C TYR A 440 -17.28 10.79 1.39
N GLN A 441 -16.71 11.75 0.63
CA GLN A 441 -15.42 12.35 0.91
C GLN A 441 -15.56 13.47 1.91
N ALA A 442 -14.87 13.34 3.06
CA ALA A 442 -14.72 14.45 3.99
C ALA A 442 -13.92 15.59 3.36
N ASN A 443 -14.20 16.81 3.79
CA ASN A 443 -13.40 17.99 3.46
C ASN A 443 -13.34 18.90 4.68
N ASP A 444 -12.19 19.54 4.90
CA ASP A 444 -12.04 20.53 5.96
C ASP A 444 -12.44 21.92 5.43
N ASP A 445 -13.36 22.58 6.11
CA ASP A 445 -13.85 23.93 5.80
C ASP A 445 -12.91 25.07 6.26
N ARG A 446 -11.74 24.72 6.82
CA ARG A 446 -10.74 25.68 7.36
C ARG A 446 -9.36 25.53 6.73
N ARG A 447 -9.29 24.94 5.54
CA ARG A 447 -8.01 24.80 4.85
C ARG A 447 -7.40 26.16 4.52
N ALA A 448 -6.15 26.37 4.92
CA ALA A 448 -5.44 27.60 4.66
C ALA A 448 -5.09 27.72 3.16
N ILE A 449 -5.33 28.90 2.58
CA ILE A 449 -4.87 29.29 1.26
C ILE A 449 -3.78 30.34 1.49
N ALA A 450 -2.60 30.16 0.87
CA ALA A 450 -1.54 31.15 0.92
C ALA A 450 -1.97 32.45 0.20
N ASP A 451 -1.35 33.59 0.56
CA ASP A 451 -1.60 34.85 -0.13
C ASP A 451 -1.10 34.79 -1.58
N ALA A 452 -2.02 34.89 -2.53
CA ALA A 452 -1.73 34.91 -3.96
C ALA A 452 -1.43 36.33 -4.50
N ALA A 453 -1.50 37.36 -3.69
CA ALA A 453 -1.35 38.77 -4.15
C ALA A 453 0.01 39.03 -4.80
N HIS A 454 1.02 38.24 -4.51
CA HIS A 454 2.36 38.35 -5.08
C HIS A 454 2.60 37.45 -6.28
N THR A 455 1.58 36.71 -6.77
CA THR A 455 1.67 35.79 -7.91
C THR A 455 0.86 36.33 -9.10
N SER A 456 1.34 36.04 -10.29
CA SER A 456 0.65 36.29 -11.55
C SER A 456 0.70 35.08 -12.46
N ARG A 457 -0.04 35.08 -13.55
CA ARG A 457 0.08 34.03 -14.58
C ARG A 457 1.53 33.87 -15.06
N ALA A 458 2.24 35.00 -15.24
CA ALA A 458 3.66 35.01 -15.63
C ALA A 458 4.57 34.30 -14.61
N THR A 459 4.25 34.34 -13.31
CA THR A 459 4.98 33.60 -12.25
C THR A 459 5.04 32.11 -12.55
N PHE A 460 4.00 31.56 -13.20
CA PHE A 460 3.86 30.15 -13.53
C PHE A 460 4.12 29.84 -15.01
N GLY A 461 4.60 30.84 -15.80
CA GLY A 461 4.82 30.67 -17.25
C GLY A 461 3.52 30.58 -18.05
N LEU A 462 2.42 31.06 -17.50
CA LEU A 462 1.10 31.10 -18.15
C LEU A 462 0.94 32.42 -18.91
N PRO A 463 0.42 32.43 -20.16
CA PRO A 463 0.10 33.66 -20.87
C PRO A 463 -1.08 34.39 -20.20
N ASP A 464 -1.02 35.72 -20.14
CA ASP A 464 -2.00 36.54 -19.39
C ASP A 464 -3.43 36.38 -19.94
N GLU A 465 -3.61 36.37 -21.25
CA GLU A 465 -4.92 36.33 -21.91
C GLU A 465 -5.40 34.90 -22.27
N ALA A 466 -4.55 33.87 -22.07
CA ALA A 466 -4.87 32.51 -22.45
C ALA A 466 -6.06 31.94 -21.65
N LEU A 467 -6.78 31.00 -22.23
CA LEU A 467 -7.62 30.07 -21.47
C LEU A 467 -6.71 29.03 -20.80
N VAL A 468 -6.69 29.03 -19.49
CA VAL A 468 -5.87 28.09 -18.70
C VAL A 468 -6.72 26.91 -18.29
N LEU A 469 -6.64 25.83 -19.07
CA LEU A 469 -7.16 24.52 -18.70
C LEU A 469 -6.13 23.82 -17.78
N CYS A 470 -6.53 23.28 -16.66
CA CYS A 470 -5.58 22.62 -15.76
C CYS A 470 -5.95 21.20 -15.41
N CYS A 471 -4.95 20.38 -15.10
CA CYS A 471 -5.11 19.09 -14.45
C CYS A 471 -3.91 18.82 -13.54
N PHE A 472 -4.11 18.87 -12.24
CA PHE A 472 -3.05 18.60 -11.26
C PHE A 472 -3.06 17.17 -10.74
N ASN A 473 -3.69 16.25 -11.46
CA ASN A 473 -3.62 14.83 -11.18
C ASN A 473 -2.22 14.28 -11.47
N HIS A 474 -1.84 13.22 -10.74
CA HIS A 474 -0.63 12.49 -11.05
C HIS A 474 -0.71 11.87 -12.46
N PRO A 475 0.42 11.83 -13.22
CA PRO A 475 0.45 11.35 -14.60
C PRO A 475 -0.10 9.95 -14.82
N TYR A 476 0.01 9.02 -13.83
CA TYR A 476 -0.55 7.69 -13.96
C TYR A 476 -2.08 7.66 -14.19
N LYS A 477 -2.77 8.73 -13.80
CA LYS A 477 -4.21 8.92 -14.05
C LYS A 477 -4.50 9.40 -15.46
N ILE A 478 -3.52 10.03 -16.13
CA ILE A 478 -3.68 10.59 -17.47
C ILE A 478 -3.37 9.48 -18.48
N GLY A 479 -4.37 9.09 -19.25
CA GLY A 479 -4.22 8.12 -20.33
C GLY A 479 -4.31 8.76 -21.72
N PRO A 480 -4.11 7.95 -22.77
CA PRO A 480 -4.26 8.42 -24.16
C PRO A 480 -5.65 9.00 -24.43
N ARG A 481 -6.73 8.41 -23.86
CA ARG A 481 -8.12 8.83 -24.10
C ARG A 481 -8.36 10.27 -23.65
N GLU A 482 -7.99 10.60 -22.42
CA GLU A 482 -8.09 11.96 -21.88
C GLU A 482 -7.22 12.92 -22.69
N PHE A 483 -6.00 12.51 -22.99
CA PHE A 483 -5.04 13.36 -23.66
C PHE A 483 -5.41 13.63 -25.12
N ASP A 484 -5.97 12.63 -25.83
CA ASP A 484 -6.53 12.81 -27.19
C ASP A 484 -7.65 13.86 -27.20
N LEU A 485 -8.53 13.79 -26.21
CA LEU A 485 -9.62 14.76 -26.06
C LEU A 485 -9.08 16.16 -25.74
N TRP A 486 -8.14 16.27 -24.80
CA TRP A 486 -7.55 17.56 -24.42
C TRP A 486 -6.77 18.20 -25.59
N THR A 487 -6.09 17.39 -26.40
CA THR A 487 -5.41 17.93 -27.60
C THR A 487 -6.41 18.39 -28.68
N ARG A 488 -7.58 17.75 -28.85
CA ARG A 488 -8.65 18.27 -29.73
C ARG A 488 -9.19 19.61 -29.21
N LEU A 489 -9.35 19.77 -27.88
CA LEU A 489 -9.71 21.07 -27.30
C LEU A 489 -8.66 22.13 -27.59
N LEU A 490 -7.39 21.81 -27.44
CA LEU A 490 -6.30 22.72 -27.77
C LEU A 490 -6.26 23.10 -29.28
N HIS A 491 -6.62 22.19 -30.19
CA HIS A 491 -6.78 22.53 -31.59
C HIS A 491 -7.94 23.48 -31.86
N ALA A 492 -9.08 23.26 -31.20
CA ALA A 492 -10.29 24.06 -31.36
C ALA A 492 -10.18 25.44 -30.73
N VAL A 493 -9.31 25.62 -29.70
CA VAL A 493 -9.14 26.88 -28.96
C VAL A 493 -7.67 27.28 -28.99
N PRO A 494 -7.23 28.02 -30.01
CA PRO A 494 -5.82 28.32 -30.28
C PRO A 494 -5.10 29.07 -29.14
N ASP A 495 -5.81 29.89 -28.36
CA ASP A 495 -5.29 30.66 -27.22
C ASP A 495 -5.29 29.87 -25.90
N ALA A 496 -5.79 28.63 -25.87
CA ALA A 496 -5.75 27.82 -24.67
C ALA A 496 -4.37 27.20 -24.39
N VAL A 497 -4.05 27.06 -23.12
CA VAL A 497 -2.90 26.29 -22.62
C VAL A 497 -3.38 25.21 -21.65
N LEU A 498 -2.63 24.11 -21.55
CA LEU A 498 -2.90 23.02 -20.60
C LEU A 498 -1.85 23.07 -19.48
N TRP A 499 -2.28 23.35 -18.26
CA TRP A 499 -1.43 23.48 -17.07
C TRP A 499 -1.48 22.20 -16.25
N LEU A 500 -0.37 21.46 -16.26
CA LEU A 500 -0.25 20.12 -15.70
C LEU A 500 0.69 20.09 -14.49
N LEU A 501 0.54 19.11 -13.62
CA LEU A 501 1.50 18.84 -12.54
C LEU A 501 2.77 18.20 -13.11
N ARG A 502 3.94 18.62 -12.62
CA ARG A 502 5.25 18.02 -12.90
C ARG A 502 5.80 17.27 -11.70
N PRO A 503 5.40 16.02 -11.44
CA PRO A 503 6.00 15.24 -10.36
C PRO A 503 7.35 14.65 -10.74
N ASN A 504 7.63 14.51 -12.06
CA ASN A 504 8.88 14.00 -12.59
C ASN A 504 9.15 14.52 -14.00
N ARG A 505 10.44 14.57 -14.37
CA ARG A 505 10.89 15.08 -15.69
C ARG A 505 10.47 14.20 -16.87
N TRP A 506 10.31 12.91 -16.63
CA TRP A 506 9.95 11.96 -17.69
C TRP A 506 8.50 12.15 -18.15
N ALA A 507 7.59 12.34 -17.20
CA ALA A 507 6.20 12.64 -17.53
C ALA A 507 6.09 13.92 -18.36
N GLU A 508 6.80 14.99 -17.99
CA GLU A 508 6.84 16.22 -18.79
C GLU A 508 7.36 15.94 -20.21
N ALA A 509 8.50 15.26 -20.34
CA ALA A 509 9.09 14.96 -21.64
C ALA A 509 8.17 14.11 -22.52
N ASN A 510 7.54 13.09 -21.92
CA ASN A 510 6.63 12.19 -22.62
C ASN A 510 5.34 12.90 -23.04
N LEU A 511 4.70 13.68 -22.16
CA LEU A 511 3.50 14.45 -22.50
C LEU A 511 3.77 15.49 -23.60
N ARG A 512 4.93 16.17 -23.59
CA ARG A 512 5.33 17.07 -24.68
C ARG A 512 5.52 16.33 -26.00
N ARG A 513 6.13 15.14 -25.97
CA ARG A 513 6.25 14.27 -27.15
C ARG A 513 4.89 13.85 -27.68
N GLU A 514 3.99 13.44 -26.80
CA GLU A 514 2.63 13.02 -27.17
C GLU A 514 1.80 14.19 -27.71
N ALA A 515 1.98 15.42 -27.22
CA ALA A 515 1.36 16.62 -27.75
C ALA A 515 1.87 16.91 -29.20
N ALA A 516 3.19 16.88 -29.38
CA ALA A 516 3.80 17.05 -30.73
C ALA A 516 3.31 15.99 -31.71
N ALA A 517 3.21 14.72 -31.31
CA ALA A 517 2.68 13.64 -32.15
C ALA A 517 1.22 13.87 -32.59
N ARG A 518 0.46 14.65 -31.83
CA ARG A 518 -0.92 15.05 -32.10
C ARG A 518 -1.01 16.44 -32.78
N GLY A 519 0.10 17.02 -33.19
CA GLY A 519 0.14 18.31 -33.87
C GLY A 519 -0.05 19.54 -32.95
N ILE A 520 0.06 19.38 -31.65
CA ILE A 520 0.03 20.49 -30.70
C ILE A 520 1.46 20.98 -30.41
N ASP A 521 1.66 22.30 -30.41
CA ASP A 521 2.92 22.90 -29.96
C ASP A 521 3.16 22.49 -28.47
N PRO A 522 4.27 21.78 -28.18
CA PRO A 522 4.61 21.38 -26.80
C PRO A 522 4.72 22.57 -25.84
N GLY A 523 4.95 23.78 -26.32
CA GLY A 523 4.98 25.03 -25.53
C GLY A 523 3.62 25.37 -24.92
N ARG A 524 2.53 24.85 -25.46
CA ARG A 524 1.18 25.02 -24.90
C ARG A 524 0.89 24.11 -23.69
N LEU A 525 1.78 23.17 -23.38
CA LEU A 525 1.76 22.43 -22.14
C LEU A 525 2.66 23.16 -21.11
N VAL A 526 2.07 23.75 -20.11
CA VAL A 526 2.76 24.40 -19.00
C VAL A 526 2.79 23.46 -17.80
N PHE A 527 3.90 23.39 -17.08
CA PHE A 527 4.05 22.47 -15.96
C PHE A 527 4.28 23.17 -14.64
N ALA A 528 3.53 22.76 -13.63
CA ALA A 528 3.57 23.28 -12.27
C ALA A 528 4.37 22.35 -11.36
N ASP A 529 5.33 22.89 -10.65
CA ASP A 529 6.10 22.14 -9.65
C ASP A 529 5.26 21.79 -8.41
N MET A 530 5.72 20.76 -7.69
CA MET A 530 5.19 20.44 -6.37
C MET A 530 5.55 21.57 -5.40
N VAL A 531 4.56 22.08 -4.70
CA VAL A 531 4.69 23.15 -3.71
C VAL A 531 3.91 22.78 -2.45
N PRO A 532 4.14 23.46 -1.29
CA PRO A 532 3.34 23.28 -0.11
C PRO A 532 1.84 23.44 -0.39
N HIS A 533 0.98 22.69 0.33
CA HIS A 533 -0.46 22.59 0.02
C HIS A 533 -1.17 23.96 -0.02
N ALA A 534 -0.87 24.88 0.92
CA ALA A 534 -1.47 26.21 0.93
C ALA A 534 -1.13 27.04 -0.32
N GLU A 535 0.11 26.91 -0.84
CA GLU A 535 0.55 27.54 -2.10
C GLU A 535 -0.09 26.86 -3.31
N HIS A 536 -0.23 25.52 -3.24
CA HIS A 536 -0.96 24.79 -4.27
C HIS A 536 -2.41 25.24 -4.38
N LEU A 537 -3.09 25.47 -3.27
CA LEU A 537 -4.45 26.02 -3.27
C LEU A 537 -4.47 27.45 -3.85
N ALA A 538 -3.51 28.30 -3.47
CA ALA A 538 -3.44 29.69 -3.93
C ALA A 538 -3.26 29.83 -5.45
N ARG A 539 -2.42 28.98 -6.08
CA ARG A 539 -2.16 29.08 -7.52
C ARG A 539 -3.38 28.78 -8.40
N HIS A 540 -4.42 28.10 -7.88
CA HIS A 540 -5.64 27.82 -8.64
C HIS A 540 -6.35 29.08 -9.15
N VAL A 541 -6.14 30.24 -8.52
CA VAL A 541 -6.70 31.52 -8.99
C VAL A 541 -6.33 31.83 -10.46
N HIS A 542 -5.21 31.30 -10.94
CA HIS A 542 -4.70 31.51 -12.28
C HIS A 542 -5.25 30.53 -13.33
N ALA A 543 -5.94 29.46 -12.91
CA ALA A 543 -6.61 28.49 -13.79
C ALA A 543 -8.07 28.88 -14.05
N ASP A 544 -8.61 28.45 -15.17
CA ASP A 544 -9.98 28.77 -15.58
C ASP A 544 -10.93 27.57 -15.43
N LEU A 545 -10.50 26.38 -15.86
CA LEU A 545 -11.26 25.12 -15.83
C LEU A 545 -10.34 23.94 -15.53
N PHE A 546 -10.72 23.09 -14.58
CA PHE A 546 -10.02 21.84 -14.34
C PHE A 546 -10.62 20.74 -15.20
N LEU A 547 -9.78 20.06 -15.97
CA LEU A 547 -10.13 18.89 -16.78
C LEU A 547 -9.78 17.59 -16.02
N ASP A 548 -10.80 16.85 -15.63
CA ASP A 548 -10.60 15.62 -14.88
C ASP A 548 -10.23 14.42 -15.74
N THR A 549 -9.56 13.44 -15.14
CA THR A 549 -9.14 12.16 -15.73
C THR A 549 -10.26 11.10 -15.59
N PHE A 550 -10.22 10.03 -16.41
CA PHE A 550 -11.39 9.18 -16.61
C PHE A 550 -11.40 7.91 -15.73
N ALA A 551 -10.40 7.05 -15.84
CA ALA A 551 -10.39 5.79 -15.09
C ALA A 551 -10.19 5.99 -13.58
N VAL A 552 -9.38 6.98 -13.20
CA VAL A 552 -9.19 7.44 -11.81
C VAL A 552 -9.36 8.94 -11.77
N ASN A 553 -10.51 9.40 -11.31
CA ASN A 553 -10.81 10.83 -11.22
C ASN A 553 -9.88 11.59 -10.26
N ALA A 554 -9.96 12.89 -10.31
CA ALA A 554 -9.46 13.79 -9.28
C ALA A 554 -10.27 13.59 -7.99
N HIS A 555 -9.61 13.19 -6.93
CA HIS A 555 -10.20 13.06 -5.59
C HIS A 555 -9.88 14.32 -4.77
N THR A 556 -8.78 14.30 -4.01
CA THR A 556 -8.31 15.48 -3.27
C THR A 556 -8.04 16.65 -4.21
N THR A 557 -7.48 16.40 -5.40
CA THR A 557 -7.18 17.45 -6.39
C THR A 557 -8.42 18.16 -6.93
N ALA A 558 -9.57 17.47 -7.02
CA ALA A 558 -10.84 18.14 -7.35
C ALA A 558 -11.32 19.02 -6.20
N SER A 559 -11.26 18.54 -4.95
CA SER A 559 -11.58 19.32 -3.77
C SER A 559 -10.65 20.53 -3.64
N ASP A 560 -9.39 20.40 -3.97
CA ASP A 560 -8.42 21.52 -3.99
C ASP A 560 -8.78 22.56 -5.06
N ALA A 561 -9.16 22.09 -6.26
CA ALA A 561 -9.63 22.98 -7.33
C ALA A 561 -10.88 23.77 -6.91
N PHE A 562 -11.89 23.11 -6.33
CA PHE A 562 -13.10 23.79 -5.82
C PHE A 562 -12.77 24.76 -4.70
N TRP A 563 -11.91 24.37 -3.77
CA TRP A 563 -11.49 25.25 -2.68
C TRP A 563 -10.71 26.46 -3.19
N GLY A 564 -9.88 26.27 -4.22
CA GLY A 564 -9.15 27.32 -4.94
C GLY A 564 -9.99 28.13 -5.94
N GLY A 565 -11.29 27.81 -6.09
CA GLY A 565 -12.24 28.56 -6.94
C GLY A 565 -12.24 28.19 -8.42
N VAL A 566 -11.79 26.98 -8.79
CA VAL A 566 -11.77 26.47 -10.16
C VAL A 566 -12.85 25.37 -10.33
N PRO A 567 -13.80 25.54 -11.27
CA PRO A 567 -14.78 24.50 -11.58
C PRO A 567 -14.08 23.29 -12.22
N VAL A 568 -14.60 22.08 -11.94
CA VAL A 568 -14.07 20.81 -12.43
C VAL A 568 -15.07 20.18 -13.40
N LEU A 569 -14.64 19.92 -14.61
CA LEU A 569 -15.37 19.12 -15.58
C LEU A 569 -14.90 17.66 -15.46
N THR A 570 -15.83 16.72 -15.23
CA THR A 570 -15.52 15.31 -15.01
C THR A 570 -16.38 14.40 -15.90
N LEU A 571 -15.87 13.19 -16.16
CA LEU A 571 -16.61 12.11 -16.80
C LEU A 571 -16.95 11.04 -15.77
N ALA A 572 -18.24 10.71 -15.62
CA ALA A 572 -18.67 9.64 -14.75
C ALA A 572 -18.40 8.28 -15.39
N GLY A 573 -17.48 7.51 -14.81
CA GLY A 573 -17.19 6.14 -15.22
C GLY A 573 -18.04 5.10 -14.49
N ARG A 574 -17.54 3.86 -14.40
CA ARG A 574 -18.26 2.72 -13.82
C ARG A 574 -17.76 2.33 -12.44
N GLN A 575 -16.43 2.26 -12.23
CA GLN A 575 -15.83 1.91 -10.95
C GLN A 575 -15.83 3.08 -9.97
N PHE A 576 -15.67 2.79 -8.68
CA PHE A 576 -15.63 3.82 -7.62
C PHE A 576 -14.66 4.96 -7.96
N ALA A 577 -13.42 4.63 -8.30
CA ALA A 577 -12.36 5.61 -8.60
C ALA A 577 -12.69 6.53 -9.78
N ALA A 578 -13.50 6.07 -10.73
CA ALA A 578 -13.95 6.80 -11.92
C ALA A 578 -15.25 7.59 -11.70
N ARG A 579 -15.79 7.62 -10.49
CA ARG A 579 -17.05 8.30 -10.13
C ARG A 579 -16.87 9.35 -9.04
N VAL A 580 -15.68 9.43 -8.46
CA VAL A 580 -15.40 10.38 -7.38
C VAL A 580 -15.55 11.83 -7.85
N GLY A 581 -15.03 12.17 -9.02
CA GLY A 581 -15.21 13.52 -9.61
C GLY A 581 -16.69 13.89 -9.72
N ALA A 582 -17.52 12.96 -10.21
CA ALA A 582 -18.97 13.18 -10.33
C ALA A 582 -19.65 13.41 -8.96
N SER A 583 -19.25 12.67 -7.92
CA SER A 583 -19.74 12.88 -6.55
C SER A 583 -19.41 14.30 -6.06
N LEU A 584 -18.14 14.70 -6.20
CA LEU A 584 -17.67 16.00 -5.69
C LEU A 584 -18.31 17.18 -6.45
N VAL A 585 -18.40 17.08 -7.80
CA VAL A 585 -19.06 18.08 -8.66
C VAL A 585 -20.55 18.22 -8.31
N THR A 586 -21.24 17.11 -8.06
CA THR A 586 -22.63 17.11 -7.64
C THR A 586 -22.79 17.73 -6.24
N ALA A 587 -21.92 17.34 -5.31
CA ALA A 587 -21.99 17.80 -3.92
C ALA A 587 -21.67 19.28 -3.76
N ILE A 588 -20.89 19.90 -4.68
CA ILE A 588 -20.63 21.33 -4.72
C ILE A 588 -21.72 22.12 -5.47
N GLY A 589 -22.72 21.44 -6.05
CA GLY A 589 -23.85 22.06 -6.73
C GLY A 589 -23.58 22.53 -8.16
N LEU A 590 -22.74 21.77 -8.91
CA LEU A 590 -22.41 22.03 -10.31
C LEU A 590 -22.67 20.79 -11.19
N PRO A 591 -23.82 20.08 -11.05
CA PRO A 591 -24.05 18.77 -11.68
C PRO A 591 -23.98 18.79 -13.22
N GLU A 592 -24.16 19.94 -13.86
CA GLU A 592 -24.02 20.12 -15.31
C GLU A 592 -22.57 19.93 -15.81
N LEU A 593 -21.58 19.89 -14.91
CA LEU A 593 -20.18 19.59 -15.23
C LEU A 593 -19.85 18.08 -15.08
N VAL A 594 -20.88 17.24 -14.93
CA VAL A 594 -20.72 15.77 -14.93
C VAL A 594 -21.17 15.21 -16.26
N ALA A 595 -20.21 14.96 -17.14
CA ALA A 595 -20.46 14.32 -18.44
C ALA A 595 -20.73 12.81 -18.27
N GLN A 596 -21.59 12.25 -19.14
CA GLN A 596 -21.91 10.82 -19.19
C GLN A 596 -21.22 10.10 -20.37
N SER A 597 -20.57 10.87 -21.25
CA SER A 597 -19.78 10.35 -22.37
C SER A 597 -18.62 11.28 -22.71
N GLU A 598 -17.60 10.75 -23.40
CA GLU A 598 -16.47 11.57 -23.89
C GLU A 598 -16.95 12.68 -24.83
N ALA A 599 -17.93 12.39 -25.69
CA ALA A 599 -18.50 13.38 -26.58
C ALA A 599 -19.20 14.53 -25.82
N GLU A 600 -19.92 14.22 -24.74
CA GLU A 600 -20.53 15.23 -23.89
C GLU A 600 -19.47 16.03 -23.13
N TYR A 601 -18.42 15.35 -22.58
CA TYR A 601 -17.29 16.01 -21.94
C TYR A 601 -16.62 17.03 -22.88
N GLU A 602 -16.34 16.61 -24.13
CA GLU A 602 -15.77 17.48 -25.16
C GLU A 602 -16.69 18.66 -25.51
N ALA A 603 -17.98 18.40 -25.65
CA ALA A 603 -18.96 19.43 -25.96
C ALA A 603 -19.08 20.49 -24.84
N ILE A 604 -19.14 20.06 -23.56
CA ILE A 604 -19.16 20.96 -22.41
C ILE A 604 -17.87 21.77 -22.34
N ALA A 605 -16.69 21.14 -22.49
CA ALA A 605 -15.41 21.80 -22.46
C ALA A 605 -15.30 22.88 -23.56
N LEU A 606 -15.71 22.56 -24.81
CA LEU A 606 -15.71 23.50 -25.95
C LEU A 606 -16.69 24.64 -25.74
N ALA A 607 -17.89 24.38 -25.22
CA ALA A 607 -18.86 25.44 -24.93
C ALA A 607 -18.32 26.45 -23.93
N LEU A 608 -17.72 25.96 -22.82
CA LEU A 608 -17.11 26.80 -21.77
C LEU A 608 -15.86 27.52 -22.28
N ALA A 609 -15.06 26.89 -23.13
CA ALA A 609 -13.86 27.49 -23.68
C ALA A 609 -14.18 28.67 -24.63
N ASN A 610 -15.31 28.61 -25.32
CA ASN A 610 -15.77 29.65 -26.26
C ASN A 610 -16.67 30.71 -25.58
N ASP A 611 -17.12 30.48 -24.34
CA ASP A 611 -17.96 31.44 -23.60
C ASP A 611 -17.33 31.76 -22.24
N ARG A 612 -16.48 32.78 -22.24
CA ARG A 612 -15.80 33.27 -21.02
C ARG A 612 -16.78 33.82 -19.98
N ALA A 613 -17.94 34.31 -20.41
CA ALA A 613 -18.98 34.81 -19.49
C ALA A 613 -19.67 33.66 -18.76
N ALA A 614 -20.00 32.56 -19.45
CA ALA A 614 -20.51 31.35 -18.85
C ALA A 614 -19.52 30.74 -17.84
N LEU A 615 -18.23 30.70 -18.17
CA LEU A 615 -17.19 30.21 -17.30
C LEU A 615 -17.03 31.11 -16.04
N ALA A 616 -17.07 32.42 -16.20
CA ALA A 616 -17.07 33.36 -15.07
C ALA A 616 -18.30 33.19 -14.17
N ALA A 617 -19.49 32.97 -14.75
CA ALA A 617 -20.72 32.71 -14.00
C ALA A 617 -20.63 31.38 -13.20
N LEU A 618 -20.01 30.31 -13.77
CA LEU A 618 -19.74 29.07 -13.04
C LEU A 618 -18.80 29.30 -11.86
N ARG A 619 -17.72 30.07 -12.03
CA ARG A 619 -16.79 30.40 -10.95
C ARG A 619 -17.48 31.23 -9.83
N ALA A 620 -18.33 32.18 -10.20
CA ALA A 620 -19.11 32.99 -9.23
C ALA A 620 -20.08 32.08 -8.44
N ARG A 621 -20.75 31.14 -9.11
CA ARG A 621 -21.63 30.16 -8.46
C ARG A 621 -20.83 29.21 -7.55
N LEU A 622 -19.67 28.73 -7.99
CA LEU A 622 -18.78 27.92 -7.15
C LEU A 622 -18.39 28.67 -5.87
N ALA A 623 -18.01 29.93 -6.00
CA ALA A 623 -17.67 30.78 -4.85
C ALA A 623 -18.84 30.94 -3.87
N ALA A 624 -20.07 31.14 -4.37
CA ALA A 624 -21.28 31.20 -3.56
C ALA A 624 -21.60 29.85 -2.89
N ASN A 625 -21.39 28.75 -3.58
CA ASN A 625 -21.68 27.37 -3.12
C ASN A 625 -20.68 26.85 -2.08
N ARG A 626 -19.44 27.31 -2.12
CA ARG A 626 -18.29 26.69 -1.43
C ARG A 626 -18.52 26.39 0.06
N LEU A 627 -19.15 27.32 0.81
CA LEU A 627 -19.44 27.12 2.24
C LEU A 627 -20.92 26.88 2.54
N VAL A 628 -21.75 26.65 1.52
CA VAL A 628 -23.19 26.45 1.65
C VAL A 628 -23.62 25.07 1.21
N MET A 629 -22.95 24.54 0.19
CA MET A 629 -23.26 23.21 -0.34
C MET A 629 -22.57 22.10 0.47
N PRO A 630 -23.08 20.85 0.43
CA PRO A 630 -22.64 19.75 1.29
C PRO A 630 -21.13 19.42 1.26
N LEU A 631 -20.45 19.73 0.14
CA LEU A 631 -19.06 19.27 -0.06
C LEU A 631 -18.09 19.78 1.02
N PHE A 632 -18.25 21.01 1.46
CA PHE A 632 -17.41 21.65 2.49
C PHE A 632 -18.15 21.96 3.78
N ASP A 633 -19.36 21.43 3.96
CA ASP A 633 -20.06 21.49 5.24
C ASP A 633 -19.53 20.37 6.17
N THR A 634 -18.39 20.66 6.79
CA THR A 634 -17.68 19.68 7.65
C THR A 634 -18.55 19.22 8.82
N ALA A 635 -19.33 20.13 9.43
CA ALA A 635 -20.19 19.79 10.55
C ALA A 635 -21.33 18.84 10.14
N ARG A 636 -21.98 19.09 9.00
CA ARG A 636 -23.00 18.20 8.43
C ARG A 636 -22.41 16.83 8.08
N HIS A 637 -21.24 16.79 7.46
CA HIS A 637 -20.54 15.56 7.13
C HIS A 637 -20.21 14.75 8.39
N ALA A 638 -19.74 15.41 9.46
CA ALA A 638 -19.48 14.76 10.74
C ALA A 638 -20.75 14.13 11.34
N ARG A 639 -21.90 14.82 11.29
CA ARG A 639 -23.19 14.24 11.76
C ARG A 639 -23.61 13.03 10.93
N ALA A 640 -23.39 13.06 9.60
CA ALA A 640 -23.71 11.93 8.74
C ALA A 640 -22.81 10.69 9.02
N ILE A 641 -21.51 10.91 9.17
CA ILE A 641 -20.55 9.84 9.55
C ILE A 641 -20.91 9.25 10.92
N GLU A 642 -21.24 10.08 11.90
CA GLU A 642 -21.64 9.65 13.25
C GLU A 642 -22.94 8.84 13.24
N ALA A 643 -23.89 9.24 12.41
CA ALA A 643 -25.14 8.47 12.20
C ALA A 643 -24.87 7.11 11.56
N ALA A 644 -23.93 7.04 10.59
CA ALA A 644 -23.46 5.79 10.01
C ALA A 644 -22.86 4.87 11.07
N TYR A 645 -21.94 5.37 11.87
CA TYR A 645 -21.28 4.61 12.95
C TYR A 645 -22.27 4.15 14.01
N ALA A 646 -23.15 5.02 14.49
CA ALA A 646 -24.17 4.67 15.46
C ALA A 646 -25.13 3.60 14.92
N THR A 647 -25.49 3.64 13.64
CA THR A 647 -26.36 2.64 13.01
C THR A 647 -25.67 1.29 12.88
N ALA A 648 -24.43 1.26 12.39
CA ALA A 648 -23.64 0.03 12.30
C ALA A 648 -23.39 -0.60 13.67
N HIS A 649 -23.07 0.21 14.69
CA HIS A 649 -22.89 -0.24 16.07
C HIS A 649 -24.18 -0.80 16.67
N ARG A 650 -25.32 -0.11 16.50
CA ARG A 650 -26.64 -0.59 16.97
C ARG A 650 -27.01 -1.92 16.37
N ARG A 651 -26.88 -2.09 15.03
CA ARG A 651 -27.14 -3.38 14.36
C ARG A 651 -26.34 -4.51 15.00
N ARG A 652 -25.06 -4.26 15.30
CA ARG A 652 -24.22 -5.24 16.00
C ARG A 652 -24.74 -5.55 17.40
N LEU A 653 -25.16 -4.55 18.19
CA LEU A 653 -25.69 -4.75 19.55
C LEU A 653 -26.99 -5.55 19.53
N ASP A 654 -27.82 -5.34 18.50
CA ASP A 654 -29.09 -6.07 18.28
C ASP A 654 -28.85 -7.49 17.74
N GLY A 655 -27.57 -7.90 17.55
CA GLY A 655 -27.23 -9.21 16.97
C GLY A 655 -27.58 -9.35 15.49
N SER A 656 -27.91 -8.25 14.82
CA SER A 656 -28.22 -8.24 13.39
C SER A 656 -26.92 -8.30 12.55
N PRO A 657 -26.88 -9.10 11.48
CA PRO A 657 -25.72 -9.12 10.58
C PRO A 657 -25.52 -7.76 9.90
N PRO A 658 -24.31 -7.46 9.41
CA PRO A 658 -24.10 -6.30 8.56
C PRO A 658 -25.06 -6.31 7.36
N ALA A 659 -25.60 -5.16 7.02
CA ALA A 659 -26.45 -4.96 5.84
C ALA A 659 -26.31 -3.53 5.33
N ALA A 660 -26.41 -3.34 4.03
CA ALA A 660 -26.36 -2.04 3.40
C ALA A 660 -27.47 -1.11 3.90
N PHE A 661 -27.16 0.17 4.04
CA PHE A 661 -28.14 1.21 4.40
C PHE A 661 -27.70 2.59 3.94
N ASP A 662 -28.69 3.46 3.77
CA ASP A 662 -28.49 4.87 3.46
C ASP A 662 -28.64 5.69 4.75
N VAL A 663 -27.75 6.65 4.95
CA VAL A 663 -27.82 7.61 6.07
C VAL A 663 -28.78 8.73 5.67
N ALA A 664 -29.73 9.04 6.54
CA ALA A 664 -30.65 10.15 6.31
C ALA A 664 -29.87 11.49 6.22
N GLY A 665 -30.28 12.34 5.26
CA GLY A 665 -29.66 13.63 5.00
C GLY A 665 -30.06 14.75 5.99
#